data_92fe9996becc425a3775dd318b3f51dd
#
_entry.id   92fe9996becc425a3775dd318b3f51dd
#
_cell.length_a   1.000
_cell.length_b   1.000
_cell.length_c   1.000
_cell.angle_alpha   90.00
_cell.angle_beta   90.00
_cell.angle_gamma   90.00
#
_symmetry.space_group_name_H-M   'P 1'
#
loop_
_entity.id
_entity.type
_entity.pdbx_description
1 polymer ?
#
loop_
_entity_poly.entity_id
_entity_poly.type
_entity_poly.pdbx_seq_one_letter_code
_entity_poly.pdbx_strand_id
1 'polypeptide(L)'
;VTYHHLTLGGASNTRSWSGGALQINGNLTIENNSTLNWAGQDISLGGNWVNQSGNCLNMGTLNFTGSGTQTISRTTGNTEFLGSVSLNNSGTVQLNDTISLTGGLTINSGTLDVSASNFAIRTGGNFTDNSNFNARQGTVFLTGTVAQSIGGTANTAFYNITSENTVSVSVSNSKSISNILQVNSGSFGTGAGGTLTLLATGATTHARIGPLGAGASLSGTGWIIQSFVNGPATAYWQYLSTPINGNTIADWDGDTRFYMSGVGGNDGNACCPIFRSVRFYVEASNTYTNVTSTGTGIVRGRGYQIWMAENRTQLLAPIIYDSRGIPNFNGVGIGVTAGGAGGGYNIVGNPYACSIDFASIVASNGGLLGPNFLILLENGTYATNPNSGVIGPNQGFMVLANASGTLNFAESHKNTTATPALVRSAQEENQIFINVSNEVSGRGEQTVIQFRDDATFDRDADLDLPYIQSPYEDASRIFSSDAFGNQYLNNNIHAYDEEVAVPLTVVASAPGVQKISFQNLNRMFAYNCAYLEDTHTGTITWLNNNDVYNFESAVGEERHFVLHFSRKSDCQQPLSHVQSSLDASSQAFMAAEMIKVMFNFEETQEVVVSVYDISGKEIIAPARHVVTRETLNIGTINTHGIYLIRIVKGNEVVTKKLYY
;
A
#
# COMPACT_ATOMS: atom_id res chain seq x y z
N VAL A 1 -19.82 49.78 32.02
CA VAL A 1 -18.87 50.86 31.70
C VAL A 1 -18.30 50.60 30.34
N THR A 2 -18.19 51.61 29.48
CA THR A 2 -17.67 51.53 28.12
C THR A 2 -16.37 52.33 28.01
N TYR A 3 -15.34 51.69 27.45
CA TYR A 3 -14.05 52.34 27.12
C TYR A 3 -13.85 52.33 25.60
N HIS A 4 -13.09 53.32 25.09
CA HIS A 4 -12.67 53.25 23.66
C HIS A 4 -11.44 52.35 23.54
N HIS A 5 -10.35 52.66 24.23
CA HIS A 5 -9.20 51.79 24.44
C HIS A 5 -8.97 51.65 25.94
N LEU A 6 -8.49 50.49 26.38
CA LEU A 6 -8.14 50.26 27.77
C LEU A 6 -6.72 49.68 27.86
N THR A 7 -5.85 50.38 28.55
CA THR A 7 -4.50 49.91 28.88
C THR A 7 -4.39 49.71 30.37
N LEU A 8 -4.01 48.53 30.80
CA LEU A 8 -3.74 48.18 32.17
C LEU A 8 -2.22 48.15 32.38
N GLY A 9 -1.69 49.17 33.08
CA GLY A 9 -0.26 49.34 33.32
C GLY A 9 0.06 49.57 34.78
N GLY A 10 1.37 49.63 35.09
CA GLY A 10 1.90 49.85 36.43
C GLY A 10 2.30 48.57 37.14
N ALA A 11 3.54 48.52 37.60
CA ALA A 11 4.15 47.34 38.18
C ALA A 11 3.35 46.77 39.37
N SER A 12 3.11 45.46 39.35
CA SER A 12 2.59 44.61 40.43
C SER A 12 1.17 44.96 40.96
N ASN A 13 0.34 45.63 40.18
CA ASN A 13 -1.04 45.95 40.59
C ASN A 13 -2.07 45.02 39.98
N THR A 14 -2.86 44.35 40.83
CA THR A 14 -4.07 43.62 40.41
C THR A 14 -5.20 44.64 40.20
N ARG A 15 -5.78 44.66 39.02
CA ARG A 15 -6.99 45.40 38.67
C ARG A 15 -8.16 44.45 38.66
N SER A 16 -9.07 44.58 39.61
CA SER A 16 -10.27 43.73 39.67
C SER A 16 -11.45 44.49 39.03
N TRP A 17 -12.20 43.76 38.20
CA TRP A 17 -13.43 44.25 37.61
C TRP A 17 -14.64 43.48 38.20
N SER A 18 -15.54 44.16 38.89
CA SER A 18 -16.69 43.56 39.56
C SER A 18 -18.06 44.17 39.15
N GLY A 19 -18.04 45.05 38.17
CA GLY A 19 -19.19 45.88 37.81
C GLY A 19 -20.09 45.36 36.66
N GLY A 20 -20.13 44.06 36.43
CA GLY A 20 -20.85 43.48 35.29
C GLY A 20 -20.01 43.48 34.01
N ALA A 21 -20.59 43.10 32.85
CA ALA A 21 -19.86 42.99 31.58
C ALA A 21 -19.12 44.26 31.19
N LEU A 22 -17.84 44.15 30.79
CA LEU A 22 -17.00 45.25 30.38
C LEU A 22 -17.04 45.42 28.85
N GLN A 23 -17.37 46.63 28.39
CA GLN A 23 -17.40 46.99 26.97
C GLN A 23 -16.18 47.82 26.60
N ILE A 24 -15.37 47.37 25.64
CA ILE A 24 -14.21 48.07 25.08
C ILE A 24 -14.36 48.16 23.57
N ASN A 25 -14.58 49.34 23.01
CA ASN A 25 -14.82 49.53 21.59
C ASN A 25 -13.55 49.47 20.75
N GLY A 26 -12.38 49.67 21.36
CA GLY A 26 -11.06 49.59 20.73
C GLY A 26 -10.22 48.46 21.35
N ASN A 27 -8.92 48.65 21.48
CA ASN A 27 -7.98 47.66 22.00
C ASN A 27 -8.01 47.53 23.52
N LEU A 28 -7.79 46.31 24.01
CA LEU A 28 -7.40 46.05 25.40
C LEU A 28 -5.92 45.65 25.43
N THR A 29 -5.12 46.41 26.16
CA THR A 29 -3.70 46.12 26.38
C THR A 29 -3.43 45.85 27.86
N ILE A 30 -2.78 44.72 28.15
CA ILE A 30 -2.31 44.36 29.49
C ILE A 30 -0.78 44.43 29.47
N GLU A 31 -0.22 45.46 30.13
CA GLU A 31 1.22 45.69 30.19
C GLU A 31 1.93 44.68 31.10
N ASN A 32 3.26 44.59 30.96
CA ASN A 32 4.12 43.72 31.75
C ASN A 32 3.87 43.89 33.27
N ASN A 33 3.84 42.74 33.97
CA ASN A 33 3.62 42.65 35.42
C ASN A 33 2.27 43.18 35.92
N SER A 34 1.34 43.53 35.04
CA SER A 34 -0.02 43.88 35.42
C SER A 34 -0.88 42.65 35.55
N THR A 35 -1.88 42.66 36.42
CA THR A 35 -2.84 41.59 36.57
C THR A 35 -4.26 42.12 36.38
N LEU A 36 -5.00 41.53 35.42
CA LEU A 36 -6.43 41.75 35.25
C LEU A 36 -7.21 40.62 35.92
N ASN A 37 -7.94 40.93 36.96
CA ASN A 37 -8.89 40.02 37.58
C ASN A 37 -10.30 40.34 37.06
N TRP A 38 -10.86 39.45 36.26
CA TRP A 38 -12.18 39.61 35.61
C TRP A 38 -13.33 39.40 36.59
N ALA A 39 -13.07 38.81 37.76
CA ALA A 39 -14.08 38.43 38.74
C ALA A 39 -15.25 37.60 38.12
N GLY A 40 -14.97 36.79 37.10
CA GLY A 40 -15.97 35.99 36.38
C GLY A 40 -16.82 36.77 35.37
N GLN A 41 -16.53 38.07 35.14
CA GLN A 41 -17.32 38.88 34.21
C GLN A 41 -16.86 38.71 32.76
N ASP A 42 -17.76 38.95 31.80
CA ASP A 42 -17.46 38.95 30.38
C ASP A 42 -16.86 40.28 29.90
N ILE A 43 -15.99 40.19 28.89
CA ILE A 43 -15.43 41.37 28.21
C ILE A 43 -15.88 41.36 26.77
N SER A 44 -16.51 42.45 26.31
CA SER A 44 -16.82 42.68 24.89
C SER A 44 -15.76 43.63 24.32
N LEU A 45 -15.05 43.14 23.25
CA LEU A 45 -13.89 43.78 22.68
C LEU A 45 -14.09 44.12 21.20
N GLY A 46 -14.08 45.37 20.83
CA GLY A 46 -14.19 45.86 19.46
C GLY A 46 -12.88 45.92 18.69
N GLY A 47 -11.73 45.93 19.41
CA GLY A 47 -10.38 45.96 18.84
C GLY A 47 -9.55 44.73 19.19
N ASN A 48 -8.24 44.90 19.27
CA ASN A 48 -7.29 43.81 19.51
C ASN A 48 -7.14 43.47 21.00
N TRP A 49 -6.90 42.21 21.29
CA TRP A 49 -6.37 41.74 22.56
C TRP A 49 -4.84 41.72 22.49
N VAL A 50 -4.19 42.52 23.36
CA VAL A 50 -2.73 42.63 23.44
C VAL A 50 -2.27 42.37 24.87
N ASN A 51 -1.63 41.24 25.11
CA ASN A 51 -1.05 40.94 26.42
C ASN A 51 0.48 41.04 26.36
N GLN A 52 1.04 41.99 27.07
CA GLN A 52 2.49 42.21 27.18
C GLN A 52 3.07 41.50 28.41
N SER A 53 2.80 40.20 28.57
CA SER A 53 3.21 39.36 29.73
C SER A 53 2.50 39.70 31.05
N GLY A 54 1.32 40.30 30.99
CA GLY A 54 0.43 40.43 32.15
C GLY A 54 -0.24 39.12 32.53
N ASN A 55 -0.87 39.06 33.68
CA ASN A 55 -1.65 37.92 34.16
C ASN A 55 -3.14 38.19 34.04
N CYS A 56 -3.90 37.11 33.78
CA CYS A 56 -5.36 37.17 33.83
C CYS A 56 -5.87 36.19 34.88
N LEU A 57 -6.80 36.60 35.72
CA LEU A 57 -7.40 35.81 36.80
C LEU A 57 -8.93 35.80 36.69
N ASN A 58 -9.56 34.73 37.15
CA ASN A 58 -11.03 34.58 37.25
C ASN A 58 -11.72 35.05 35.98
N MET A 59 -11.28 34.53 34.84
CA MET A 59 -11.68 34.94 33.51
C MET A 59 -13.09 34.45 33.18
N GLY A 60 -13.95 35.32 32.66
CA GLY A 60 -15.22 35.00 32.00
C GLY A 60 -15.03 34.77 30.48
N THR A 61 -15.96 35.25 29.69
CA THR A 61 -15.90 35.15 28.24
C THR A 61 -15.33 36.40 27.60
N LEU A 62 -14.32 36.23 26.73
CA LEU A 62 -13.84 37.29 25.85
C LEU A 62 -14.64 37.26 24.55
N ASN A 63 -15.48 38.29 24.34
CA ASN A 63 -16.33 38.42 23.16
C ASN A 63 -15.70 39.41 22.17
N PHE A 64 -15.30 38.94 20.99
CA PHE A 64 -14.86 39.80 19.89
C PHE A 64 -16.07 40.31 19.11
N THR A 65 -16.23 41.64 19.04
CA THR A 65 -17.44 42.29 18.47
C THR A 65 -17.12 43.33 17.37
N GLY A 66 -15.87 43.39 16.92
CA GLY A 66 -15.46 44.35 15.87
C GLY A 66 -15.97 43.96 14.48
N SER A 67 -15.81 44.85 13.51
CA SER A 67 -16.20 44.64 12.13
C SER A 67 -15.03 44.36 11.16
N GLY A 68 -13.80 44.64 11.62
CA GLY A 68 -12.58 44.41 10.84
C GLY A 68 -11.77 43.25 11.36
N THR A 69 -10.47 43.23 11.01
CA THR A 69 -9.52 42.27 11.55
C THR A 69 -9.14 42.64 12.99
N GLN A 70 -9.37 41.73 13.90
CA GLN A 70 -8.93 41.77 15.28
C GLN A 70 -7.84 40.73 15.52
N THR A 71 -6.95 40.94 16.49
CA THR A 71 -5.86 40.01 16.81
C THR A 71 -5.89 39.60 18.27
N ILE A 72 -5.42 38.37 18.52
CA ILE A 72 -5.05 37.89 19.85
C ILE A 72 -3.53 37.73 19.86
N SER A 73 -2.85 38.55 20.70
CA SER A 73 -1.38 38.51 20.76
C SER A 73 -0.86 38.59 22.20
N ARG A 74 0.31 37.92 22.40
CA ARG A 74 1.10 37.98 23.61
C ARG A 74 2.56 38.33 23.25
N THR A 75 3.12 39.37 23.88
CA THR A 75 4.45 39.86 23.48
C THR A 75 5.60 38.98 23.97
N THR A 76 5.42 38.26 25.08
CA THR A 76 6.42 37.35 25.64
C THR A 76 5.75 36.06 26.09
N GLY A 77 6.36 34.92 25.76
CA GLY A 77 5.77 33.61 25.95
C GLY A 77 4.93 33.24 24.72
N ASN A 78 4.80 31.94 24.49
CA ASN A 78 4.19 31.43 23.22
C ASN A 78 2.73 31.01 23.41
N THR A 79 2.08 31.33 24.52
CA THR A 79 0.71 30.92 24.81
C THR A 79 -0.04 31.96 25.60
N GLU A 80 -1.18 32.42 25.05
CA GLU A 80 -2.11 33.27 25.77
C GLU A 80 -3.16 32.42 26.49
N PHE A 81 -3.34 32.70 27.79
CA PHE A 81 -4.31 32.01 28.65
C PHE A 81 -5.57 32.82 28.80
N LEU A 82 -6.71 32.24 28.48
CA LEU A 82 -8.03 32.91 28.52
C LEU A 82 -9.09 31.99 29.17
N GLY A 83 -10.22 32.58 29.55
CA GLY A 83 -11.41 31.84 29.98
C GLY A 83 -12.10 31.14 28.80
N SER A 84 -13.25 31.66 28.42
CA SER A 84 -13.90 31.31 27.17
C SER A 84 -13.65 32.38 26.10
N VAL A 85 -13.73 32.00 24.82
CA VAL A 85 -13.67 32.97 23.71
C VAL A 85 -14.91 32.81 22.84
N SER A 86 -15.52 33.94 22.48
CA SER A 86 -16.68 34.00 21.59
C SER A 86 -16.42 35.05 20.49
N LEU A 87 -16.63 34.66 19.24
CA LEU A 87 -16.58 35.52 18.07
C LEU A 87 -17.99 35.91 17.66
N ASN A 88 -18.30 37.19 17.78
CA ASN A 88 -19.50 37.87 17.32
C ASN A 88 -19.12 39.00 16.35
N ASN A 89 -17.99 38.88 15.72
CA ASN A 89 -17.40 39.87 14.83
C ASN A 89 -17.85 39.61 13.38
N SER A 90 -17.90 40.62 12.55
CA SER A 90 -18.25 40.44 11.12
C SER A 90 -17.02 40.31 10.20
N GLY A 91 -15.82 40.43 10.76
CA GLY A 91 -14.53 40.30 10.05
C GLY A 91 -13.76 39.03 10.45
N THR A 92 -12.48 39.22 10.75
CA THR A 92 -11.59 38.12 11.12
C THR A 92 -10.97 38.33 12.50
N VAL A 93 -10.96 37.32 13.34
CA VAL A 93 -10.10 37.25 14.54
C VAL A 93 -8.89 36.37 14.18
N GLN A 94 -7.71 36.99 14.16
CA GLN A 94 -6.47 36.30 13.80
C GLN A 94 -5.62 36.04 15.04
N LEU A 95 -5.11 34.80 15.13
CA LEU A 95 -4.16 34.44 16.17
C LEU A 95 -2.75 34.93 15.78
N ASN A 96 -2.09 35.61 16.68
CA ASN A 96 -0.67 35.92 16.62
C ASN A 96 0.15 35.14 17.67
N ASP A 97 -0.53 34.30 18.46
CA ASP A 97 0.04 33.38 19.43
C ASP A 97 -0.87 32.18 19.65
N THR A 98 -0.33 31.10 20.22
CA THR A 98 -1.12 29.99 20.71
C THR A 98 -2.05 30.43 21.83
N ILE A 99 -3.31 30.01 21.79
CA ILE A 99 -4.28 30.27 22.85
C ILE A 99 -4.61 28.99 23.63
N SER A 100 -4.74 29.16 24.97
CA SER A 100 -5.17 28.08 25.87
C SER A 100 -6.38 28.56 26.67
N LEU A 101 -7.50 27.93 26.43
CA LEU A 101 -8.79 28.29 27.03
C LEU A 101 -9.13 27.29 28.13
N THR A 102 -9.45 27.79 29.32
CA THR A 102 -10.03 26.96 30.39
C THR A 102 -11.50 26.63 30.12
N GLY A 103 -12.19 27.45 29.35
CA GLY A 103 -13.57 27.29 28.89
C GLY A 103 -13.66 26.90 27.42
N GLY A 104 -14.75 27.26 26.79
CA GLY A 104 -15.05 26.89 25.39
C GLY A 104 -14.63 27.96 24.38
N LEU A 105 -14.64 27.56 23.12
CA LEU A 105 -14.48 28.44 21.96
C LEU A 105 -15.77 28.39 21.11
N THR A 106 -16.34 29.56 20.85
CA THR A 106 -17.54 29.68 20.03
C THR A 106 -17.34 30.69 18.90
N ILE A 107 -17.55 30.29 17.66
CA ILE A 107 -17.51 31.15 16.48
C ILE A 107 -18.96 31.32 16.01
N ASN A 108 -19.61 32.44 16.43
CA ASN A 108 -20.98 32.73 16.04
C ASN A 108 -21.07 33.43 14.69
N SER A 109 -20.12 34.32 14.41
CA SER A 109 -20.01 35.03 13.12
C SER A 109 -18.55 35.42 12.84
N GLY A 110 -18.25 35.74 11.59
CA GLY A 110 -16.89 36.05 11.13
C GLY A 110 -15.99 34.83 10.97
N THR A 111 -14.71 35.04 10.95
CA THR A 111 -13.69 34.02 10.76
C THR A 111 -12.70 34.00 11.93
N LEU A 112 -12.43 32.84 12.50
CA LEU A 112 -11.24 32.60 13.31
C LEU A 112 -10.12 32.04 12.43
N ASP A 113 -8.98 32.73 12.40
CA ASP A 113 -7.81 32.36 11.60
C ASP A 113 -6.59 32.11 12.50
N VAL A 114 -6.01 30.90 12.43
CA VAL A 114 -4.78 30.56 13.18
C VAL A 114 -3.51 31.20 12.60
N SER A 115 -3.63 32.05 11.58
CA SER A 115 -2.59 32.74 10.82
C SER A 115 -1.62 31.81 10.06
N ALA A 116 -0.73 32.41 9.26
CA ALA A 116 0.29 31.66 8.52
C ALA A 116 1.31 30.95 9.44
N SER A 117 1.38 31.35 10.71
CA SER A 117 2.23 30.71 11.73
C SER A 117 1.62 29.41 12.30
N ASN A 118 0.36 29.09 11.95
CA ASN A 118 -0.33 27.88 12.38
C ASN A 118 -0.44 27.71 13.90
N PHE A 119 -0.76 28.81 14.61
CA PHE A 119 -0.86 28.77 16.05
C PHE A 119 -1.89 27.78 16.55
N ALA A 120 -1.60 27.15 17.66
CA ALA A 120 -2.47 26.13 18.25
C ALA A 120 -3.60 26.75 19.07
N ILE A 121 -4.71 26.03 19.14
CA ILE A 121 -5.83 26.32 20.02
C ILE A 121 -5.96 25.17 21.01
N ARG A 122 -5.88 25.45 22.31
CA ARG A 122 -6.17 24.51 23.39
C ARG A 122 -7.48 24.90 24.06
N THR A 123 -8.46 24.01 24.13
CA THR A 123 -9.76 24.36 24.77
C THR A 123 -10.17 23.30 25.80
N GLY A 124 -10.46 23.77 27.02
CA GLY A 124 -11.00 22.93 28.09
C GLY A 124 -12.52 22.71 28.00
N GLY A 125 -13.23 23.61 27.30
CA GLY A 125 -14.64 23.47 27.01
C GLY A 125 -14.93 23.05 25.57
N ASN A 126 -16.18 23.20 25.14
CA ASN A 126 -16.62 22.84 23.81
C ASN A 126 -15.98 23.73 22.72
N PHE A 127 -15.81 23.16 21.54
CA PHE A 127 -15.50 23.88 20.31
C PHE A 127 -16.79 23.98 19.47
N THR A 128 -17.31 25.17 19.27
CA THR A 128 -18.56 25.41 18.53
C THR A 128 -18.31 26.37 17.38
N ASP A 129 -18.54 25.90 16.15
CA ASP A 129 -18.38 26.70 14.94
C ASP A 129 -19.72 26.82 14.19
N ASN A 130 -20.26 28.04 14.20
CA ASN A 130 -21.48 28.38 13.47
C ASN A 130 -21.21 29.24 12.22
N SER A 131 -19.92 29.56 11.95
CA SER A 131 -19.54 30.48 10.87
C SER A 131 -18.34 29.97 10.09
N ASN A 132 -17.11 30.40 10.42
CA ASN A 132 -15.94 29.99 9.66
C ASN A 132 -14.69 29.85 10.54
N PHE A 133 -14.03 28.71 10.44
CA PHE A 133 -12.75 28.43 11.05
C PHE A 133 -11.70 28.15 9.99
N ASN A 134 -10.68 29.00 9.91
CA ASN A 134 -9.53 28.80 9.05
C ASN A 134 -8.40 28.10 9.84
N ALA A 135 -8.41 26.78 9.80
CA ALA A 135 -7.47 25.94 10.53
C ALA A 135 -6.05 25.97 9.97
N ARG A 136 -5.87 26.37 8.69
CA ARG A 136 -4.58 26.29 7.98
C ARG A 136 -3.89 24.92 8.25
N GLN A 137 -2.69 24.91 8.88
CA GLN A 137 -2.02 23.70 9.36
C GLN A 137 -1.95 23.63 10.89
N GLY A 138 -2.80 24.40 11.57
CA GLY A 138 -2.85 24.46 13.04
C GLY A 138 -3.45 23.21 13.69
N THR A 139 -3.24 23.11 15.00
CA THR A 139 -3.76 22.00 15.80
C THR A 139 -4.77 22.52 16.83
N VAL A 140 -5.92 21.87 16.91
CA VAL A 140 -6.88 22.07 17.99
C VAL A 140 -6.72 20.96 19.03
N PHE A 141 -6.39 21.35 20.27
CA PHE A 141 -6.29 20.45 21.41
C PHE A 141 -7.56 20.54 22.25
N LEU A 142 -8.14 19.38 22.54
CA LEU A 142 -9.31 19.25 23.41
C LEU A 142 -8.81 18.73 24.76
N THR A 143 -8.75 19.63 25.75
CA THR A 143 -8.03 19.40 27.01
C THR A 143 -8.96 19.29 28.22
N GLY A 144 -10.25 19.16 28.00
CA GLY A 144 -11.25 19.12 29.09
C GLY A 144 -11.13 17.89 29.98
N THR A 145 -11.58 18.05 31.21
CA THR A 145 -11.70 16.97 32.22
C THR A 145 -13.13 16.46 32.38
N VAL A 146 -14.04 16.99 31.58
CA VAL A 146 -15.44 16.58 31.46
C VAL A 146 -15.76 16.31 30.00
N ALA A 147 -16.92 15.75 29.70
CA ALA A 147 -17.33 15.52 28.32
C ALA A 147 -17.31 16.82 27.50
N GLN A 148 -16.65 16.80 26.34
CA GLN A 148 -16.58 17.92 25.40
C GLN A 148 -17.32 17.60 24.09
N SER A 149 -17.70 18.65 23.39
CA SER A 149 -18.25 18.52 22.03
C SER A 149 -17.48 19.39 21.02
N ILE A 150 -17.38 18.88 19.79
CA ILE A 150 -17.10 19.65 18.59
C ILE A 150 -18.43 19.80 17.86
N GLY A 151 -18.97 21.03 17.85
CA GLY A 151 -20.33 21.29 17.37
C GLY A 151 -20.43 22.53 16.48
N GLY A 152 -21.65 23.06 16.44
CA GLY A 152 -22.01 24.22 15.61
C GLY A 152 -22.53 23.80 14.23
N THR A 153 -23.10 24.79 13.51
CA THR A 153 -23.80 24.56 12.23
C THR A 153 -22.87 24.52 11.02
N ALA A 154 -21.64 25.04 11.15
CA ALA A 154 -20.68 25.05 10.05
C ALA A 154 -20.08 23.64 9.83
N ASN A 155 -19.75 23.34 8.56
CA ASN A 155 -18.99 22.16 8.18
C ASN A 155 -17.50 22.43 8.38
N THR A 156 -17.06 22.44 9.64
CA THR A 156 -15.69 22.82 10.03
C THR A 156 -14.67 21.83 9.47
N ALA A 157 -13.65 22.36 8.80
CA ALA A 157 -12.49 21.59 8.35
C ALA A 157 -11.30 21.86 9.28
N PHE A 158 -10.85 20.82 9.97
CA PHE A 158 -9.64 20.84 10.79
C PHE A 158 -8.45 20.34 10.00
N TYR A 159 -7.25 20.81 10.36
CA TYR A 159 -6.02 20.19 9.89
C TYR A 159 -5.58 19.09 10.87
N ASN A 160 -5.33 19.46 12.14
CA ASN A 160 -5.03 18.50 13.19
C ASN A 160 -6.02 18.66 14.35
N ILE A 161 -6.42 17.53 14.93
CA ILE A 161 -7.08 17.46 16.22
C ILE A 161 -6.26 16.56 17.15
N THR A 162 -6.00 17.03 18.38
CA THR A 162 -5.45 16.22 19.46
C THR A 162 -6.41 16.22 20.63
N SER A 163 -6.92 15.03 20.99
CA SER A 163 -7.73 14.86 22.19
C SER A 163 -6.86 14.44 23.37
N GLU A 164 -6.79 15.31 24.36
CA GLU A 164 -6.21 15.06 25.69
C GLU A 164 -7.33 14.97 26.75
N ASN A 165 -8.60 14.96 26.31
CA ASN A 165 -9.77 14.84 27.21
C ASN A 165 -9.79 13.46 27.85
N THR A 166 -9.90 13.43 29.18
CA THR A 166 -9.87 12.18 29.96
C THR A 166 -11.21 11.45 30.04
N VAL A 167 -12.29 12.07 29.55
CA VAL A 167 -13.66 11.51 29.58
C VAL A 167 -14.13 11.17 28.17
N SER A 168 -14.58 12.18 27.42
CA SER A 168 -15.04 11.97 26.05
C SER A 168 -15.10 13.25 25.23
N VAL A 169 -14.92 13.08 23.92
CA VAL A 169 -15.19 14.11 22.90
C VAL A 169 -16.20 13.58 21.92
N SER A 170 -17.26 14.33 21.65
CA SER A 170 -18.31 13.97 20.71
C SER A 170 -18.41 15.00 19.59
N VAL A 171 -18.34 14.53 18.34
CA VAL A 171 -18.54 15.36 17.15
C VAL A 171 -20.01 15.36 16.77
N SER A 172 -20.60 16.57 16.63
CA SER A 172 -21.95 16.78 16.11
C SER A 172 -21.91 17.52 14.78
N ASN A 173 -22.88 17.26 13.92
CA ASN A 173 -22.92 17.76 12.54
C ASN A 173 -21.69 17.30 11.72
N SER A 174 -21.56 17.83 10.50
CA SER A 174 -20.48 17.41 9.59
C SER A 174 -19.18 18.16 9.88
N LYS A 175 -18.12 17.43 10.18
CA LYS A 175 -16.76 17.94 10.35
C LYS A 175 -15.79 17.12 9.53
N SER A 176 -14.62 17.69 9.24
CA SER A 176 -13.56 16.98 8.53
C SER A 176 -12.17 17.24 9.10
N ILE A 177 -11.26 16.31 8.85
CA ILE A 177 -9.83 16.42 9.19
C ILE A 177 -9.04 16.15 7.92
N SER A 178 -8.02 16.97 7.66
CA SER A 178 -7.18 16.84 6.47
C SER A 178 -5.78 16.28 6.75
N ASN A 179 -5.33 16.18 8.02
CA ASN A 179 -4.03 15.59 8.33
C ASN A 179 -4.11 14.51 9.43
N ILE A 180 -4.23 14.86 10.72
CA ILE A 180 -4.19 13.85 11.78
C ILE A 180 -5.21 14.09 12.89
N LEU A 181 -5.85 13.01 13.31
CA LEU A 181 -6.52 12.88 14.60
C LEU A 181 -5.62 12.09 15.55
N GLN A 182 -5.21 12.71 16.67
CA GLN A 182 -4.50 12.04 17.75
C GLN A 182 -5.40 11.96 18.99
N VAL A 183 -5.63 10.75 19.52
CA VAL A 183 -6.43 10.54 20.74
C VAL A 183 -5.52 9.98 21.82
N ASN A 184 -5.14 10.83 22.76
CA ASN A 184 -4.19 10.49 23.84
C ASN A 184 -4.89 9.87 25.05
N SER A 185 -6.16 10.22 25.28
CA SER A 185 -6.93 9.73 26.41
C SER A 185 -8.44 9.80 26.14
N GLY A 186 -9.23 9.10 26.96
CA GLY A 186 -10.68 9.11 26.91
C GLY A 186 -11.28 8.50 25.65
N SER A 187 -12.52 8.82 25.36
CA SER A 187 -13.22 8.38 24.15
C SER A 187 -13.37 9.54 23.17
N PHE A 188 -13.10 9.30 21.90
CA PHE A 188 -13.36 10.26 20.82
C PHE A 188 -14.32 9.64 19.80
N GLY A 189 -15.37 10.37 19.44
CA GLY A 189 -16.35 9.78 18.53
C GLY A 189 -17.34 10.75 17.92
N THR A 190 -18.29 10.18 17.18
CA THR A 190 -19.40 10.92 16.58
C THR A 190 -20.67 10.73 17.39
N GLY A 191 -21.35 11.85 17.68
CA GLY A 191 -22.66 11.85 18.31
C GLY A 191 -23.79 11.52 17.30
N ALA A 192 -25.02 11.50 17.80
CA ALA A 192 -26.19 11.30 16.96
C ALA A 192 -26.28 12.36 15.85
N GLY A 193 -26.34 11.92 14.60
CA GLY A 193 -26.36 12.79 13.41
C GLY A 193 -25.03 13.49 13.09
N GLY A 194 -23.99 13.27 13.90
CA GLY A 194 -22.65 13.79 13.62
C GLY A 194 -21.89 12.93 12.62
N THR A 195 -21.12 13.58 11.73
CA THR A 195 -20.18 12.91 10.83
C THR A 195 -18.80 13.51 10.96
N LEU A 196 -17.77 12.64 10.90
CA LEU A 196 -16.39 13.06 10.88
C LEU A 196 -15.67 12.38 9.70
N THR A 197 -15.29 13.19 8.72
CA THR A 197 -14.62 12.72 7.52
C THR A 197 -13.11 12.90 7.66
N LEU A 198 -12.35 11.81 7.53
CA LEU A 198 -10.91 11.86 7.30
C LEU A 198 -10.71 11.97 5.79
N LEU A 199 -10.21 13.12 5.35
CA LEU A 199 -10.13 13.46 3.92
C LEU A 199 -8.95 12.79 3.24
N ALA A 200 -9.15 12.35 2.00
CA ALA A 200 -8.09 12.00 1.08
C ALA A 200 -8.13 13.00 -0.10
N THR A 201 -7.16 13.91 -0.17
CA THR A 201 -7.13 14.95 -1.21
C THR A 201 -6.16 14.65 -2.35
N GLY A 202 -5.43 13.55 -2.25
CA GLY A 202 -4.48 13.08 -3.27
C GLY A 202 -3.83 11.77 -2.85
N ALA A 203 -3.04 11.21 -3.74
CA ALA A 203 -2.42 9.88 -3.55
C ALA A 203 -1.57 9.76 -2.27
N THR A 204 -0.95 10.86 -1.84
CA THR A 204 -0.08 10.91 -0.66
C THR A 204 -0.61 11.84 0.44
N THR A 205 -1.84 12.32 0.30
CA THR A 205 -2.46 13.30 1.21
C THR A 205 -3.74 12.72 1.81
N HIS A 206 -3.57 11.76 2.71
CA HIS A 206 -4.66 11.14 3.46
C HIS A 206 -4.63 11.59 4.91
N ALA A 207 -5.80 11.99 5.43
CA ALA A 207 -5.96 12.15 6.86
C ALA A 207 -5.89 10.78 7.57
N ARG A 208 -5.42 10.77 8.81
CA ARG A 208 -5.12 9.55 9.54
C ARG A 208 -5.52 9.63 11.01
N ILE A 209 -5.71 8.46 11.63
CA ILE A 209 -5.85 8.34 13.09
C ILE A 209 -4.52 7.82 13.63
N GLY A 210 -3.82 8.65 14.39
CA GLY A 210 -2.55 8.27 15.03
C GLY A 210 -2.70 7.12 16.04
N PRO A 211 -1.57 6.63 16.62
CA PRO A 211 -1.63 5.65 17.69
C PRO A 211 -2.45 6.17 18.87
N LEU A 212 -3.43 5.37 19.31
CA LEU A 212 -4.23 5.73 20.47
C LEU A 212 -3.41 5.61 21.75
N GLY A 213 -3.60 6.56 22.66
CA GLY A 213 -3.04 6.46 24.01
C GLY A 213 -3.64 5.31 24.81
N ALA A 214 -2.97 4.92 25.90
CA ALA A 214 -3.42 3.83 26.74
C ALA A 214 -4.83 4.09 27.29
N GLY A 215 -5.76 3.17 27.05
CA GLY A 215 -7.17 3.29 27.46
C GLY A 215 -8.01 4.25 26.61
N ALA A 216 -7.45 4.90 25.61
CA ALA A 216 -8.22 5.69 24.65
C ALA A 216 -9.07 4.79 23.73
N SER A 217 -10.19 5.32 23.26
CA SER A 217 -11.14 4.57 22.42
C SER A 217 -11.79 5.46 21.38
N LEU A 218 -12.34 4.81 20.33
CA LEU A 218 -13.15 5.45 19.31
C LEU A 218 -14.61 4.99 19.44
N SER A 219 -15.58 5.86 19.12
CA SER A 219 -17.01 5.56 19.25
C SER A 219 -17.86 6.25 18.20
N GLY A 220 -19.13 5.80 18.07
CA GLY A 220 -20.08 6.35 17.10
C GLY A 220 -19.88 5.80 15.68
N THR A 221 -20.92 5.84 14.86
CA THR A 221 -20.95 5.24 13.51
C THR A 221 -20.85 6.27 12.38
N GLY A 222 -20.74 7.57 12.71
CA GLY A 222 -20.68 8.66 11.73
C GLY A 222 -19.27 8.93 11.16
N TRP A 223 -18.34 7.98 11.27
CA TRP A 223 -17.02 8.11 10.66
C TRP A 223 -17.05 7.84 9.18
N ILE A 224 -16.26 8.62 8.43
CA ILE A 224 -16.05 8.45 7.00
C ILE A 224 -14.54 8.52 6.77
N ILE A 225 -13.96 7.40 6.34
CA ILE A 225 -12.53 7.32 6.01
C ILE A 225 -12.40 7.31 4.50
N GLN A 226 -11.86 8.38 3.95
CA GLN A 226 -11.63 8.50 2.52
C GLN A 226 -10.31 7.85 2.12
N SER A 227 -10.30 7.21 0.96
CA SER A 227 -9.12 6.66 0.32
C SER A 227 -9.05 7.11 -1.13
N PHE A 228 -7.87 7.53 -1.55
CA PHE A 228 -7.63 8.00 -2.90
C PHE A 228 -6.98 6.89 -3.72
N VAL A 229 -7.66 6.49 -4.79
CA VAL A 229 -7.11 5.58 -5.80
C VAL A 229 -6.88 6.38 -7.07
N ASN A 230 -5.62 6.50 -7.45
CA ASN A 230 -5.25 7.16 -8.68
C ASN A 230 -5.41 6.14 -9.82
N GLY A 231 -6.37 6.37 -10.71
CA GLY A 231 -6.65 5.44 -11.81
C GLY A 231 -5.67 5.60 -12.98
N PRO A 232 -5.10 4.48 -13.49
CA PRO A 232 -4.67 4.44 -14.88
C PRO A 232 -5.89 4.54 -15.80
N ALA A 233 -5.69 4.83 -17.08
CA ALA A 233 -6.78 4.86 -18.06
C ALA A 233 -7.44 3.47 -18.27
N THR A 234 -6.83 2.40 -17.76
CA THR A 234 -7.28 1.00 -17.85
C THR A 234 -7.63 0.44 -16.48
N ALA A 235 -8.62 -0.42 -16.42
CA ALA A 235 -9.00 -1.15 -15.20
C ALA A 235 -7.94 -2.20 -14.83
N TYR A 236 -7.76 -2.46 -13.51
CA TYR A 236 -6.73 -3.36 -12.98
C TYR A 236 -7.15 -4.00 -11.66
N TRP A 237 -6.42 -5.05 -11.25
CA TRP A 237 -6.59 -5.68 -9.95
C TRP A 237 -5.77 -4.95 -8.89
N GLN A 238 -6.38 -4.72 -7.72
CA GLN A 238 -5.73 -4.13 -6.55
C GLN A 238 -6.03 -4.94 -5.30
N TYR A 239 -5.10 -4.95 -4.34
CA TYR A 239 -5.37 -5.47 -3.01
C TYR A 239 -5.85 -4.35 -2.10
N LEU A 240 -7.07 -4.47 -1.60
CA LEU A 240 -7.67 -3.54 -0.64
C LEU A 240 -7.96 -4.23 0.69
N SER A 241 -8.08 -3.41 1.74
CA SER A 241 -8.50 -3.78 3.08
C SER A 241 -9.52 -2.77 3.61
N THR A 242 -10.01 -2.94 4.83
CA THR A 242 -10.89 -1.96 5.46
C THR A 242 -10.32 -1.46 6.80
N PRO A 243 -10.33 -0.13 7.03
CA PRO A 243 -9.98 0.44 8.32
C PRO A 243 -11.18 0.45 9.29
N ILE A 244 -12.32 -0.09 8.90
CA ILE A 244 -13.60 -0.02 9.62
C ILE A 244 -13.96 -1.39 10.19
N ASN A 245 -14.58 -1.38 11.36
CA ASN A 245 -15.13 -2.57 12.00
C ASN A 245 -16.59 -2.79 11.55
N GLY A 246 -16.88 -3.99 11.07
CA GLY A 246 -18.23 -4.39 10.70
C GLY A 246 -18.68 -4.00 9.30
N ASN A 247 -17.77 -3.55 8.43
CA ASN A 247 -18.06 -3.30 7.01
C ASN A 247 -18.45 -4.57 6.28
N THR A 248 -19.25 -4.38 5.25
CA THR A 248 -19.64 -5.39 4.25
C THR A 248 -19.14 -4.96 2.86
N ILE A 249 -19.23 -5.84 1.90
CA ILE A 249 -18.90 -5.51 0.50
C ILE A 249 -19.83 -4.42 -0.04
N ALA A 250 -21.04 -4.26 0.51
CA ALA A 250 -21.95 -3.17 0.16
C ALA A 250 -21.36 -1.78 0.46
N ASP A 251 -20.49 -1.66 1.44
CA ASP A 251 -19.83 -0.39 1.74
C ASP A 251 -18.85 0.03 0.62
N TRP A 252 -18.25 -0.92 -0.08
CA TRP A 252 -17.49 -0.64 -1.29
C TRP A 252 -18.36 -0.46 -2.53
N ASP A 253 -19.45 -1.26 -2.67
CA ASP A 253 -20.41 -1.18 -3.77
C ASP A 253 -21.22 0.15 -3.76
N GLY A 254 -21.45 0.71 -2.58
CA GLY A 254 -22.13 2.01 -2.43
C GLY A 254 -21.33 3.21 -2.93
N ASP A 255 -20.06 3.04 -3.29
CA ASP A 255 -19.30 4.02 -4.03
C ASP A 255 -19.51 3.79 -5.52
N THR A 256 -20.21 4.69 -6.18
CA THR A 256 -20.68 4.59 -7.57
C THR A 256 -19.60 4.34 -8.62
N ARG A 257 -18.34 4.32 -8.20
CA ARG A 257 -17.19 4.16 -9.09
C ARG A 257 -16.51 2.80 -8.97
N PHE A 258 -17.01 1.90 -8.13
CA PHE A 258 -16.57 0.52 -8.07
C PHE A 258 -17.46 -0.38 -8.94
N TYR A 259 -16.84 -1.02 -9.93
CA TYR A 259 -17.52 -1.98 -10.78
C TYR A 259 -17.63 -3.36 -10.11
N MET A 260 -18.77 -3.64 -9.49
CA MET A 260 -19.04 -4.89 -8.75
C MET A 260 -19.72 -5.94 -9.62
N SER A 261 -18.96 -6.62 -10.48
CA SER A 261 -19.51 -7.71 -11.31
C SER A 261 -19.49 -9.05 -10.60
N GLY A 262 -20.54 -9.84 -10.80
CA GLY A 262 -20.69 -11.20 -10.28
C GLY A 262 -20.84 -11.28 -8.75
N VAL A 263 -21.14 -10.17 -8.09
CA VAL A 263 -21.46 -10.05 -6.67
C VAL A 263 -22.97 -9.77 -6.57
N GLY A 264 -23.75 -10.67 -5.98
CA GLY A 264 -25.19 -10.53 -5.84
C GLY A 264 -25.57 -9.37 -4.91
N GLY A 265 -26.56 -8.57 -5.30
CA GLY A 265 -26.99 -7.38 -4.56
C GLY A 265 -26.23 -6.11 -4.93
N ASN A 266 -25.38 -6.13 -5.96
CA ASN A 266 -24.71 -4.96 -6.48
C ASN A 266 -25.68 -3.97 -7.12
N ASP A 267 -25.26 -2.73 -7.34
CA ASP A 267 -26.06 -1.60 -7.84
C ASP A 267 -26.47 -1.69 -9.32
N GLY A 268 -26.31 -2.84 -9.97
CA GLY A 268 -26.80 -3.13 -11.32
C GLY A 268 -25.79 -2.98 -12.44
N ASN A 269 -24.54 -2.71 -12.17
CA ASN A 269 -23.45 -2.75 -13.17
C ASN A 269 -23.01 -4.18 -13.51
N ALA A 270 -23.92 -5.15 -13.45
CA ALA A 270 -23.68 -6.55 -13.71
C ALA A 270 -23.63 -6.85 -15.22
N CYS A 271 -22.55 -6.48 -15.87
CA CYS A 271 -22.19 -7.14 -17.11
C CYS A 271 -21.44 -8.44 -16.79
N CYS A 272 -21.88 -9.55 -17.36
CA CYS A 272 -21.14 -10.80 -17.41
C CYS A 272 -21.14 -11.61 -16.10
N PRO A 273 -22.04 -12.59 -15.94
CA PRO A 273 -22.15 -13.44 -14.74
C PRO A 273 -20.88 -14.26 -14.45
N ILE A 274 -19.96 -14.33 -15.38
CA ILE A 274 -18.69 -15.09 -15.29
C ILE A 274 -17.57 -14.24 -14.67
N PHE A 275 -17.63 -12.90 -14.73
CA PHE A 275 -16.60 -12.04 -14.16
C PHE A 275 -16.86 -11.79 -12.67
N ARG A 276 -15.90 -12.13 -11.82
CA ARG A 276 -15.96 -11.92 -10.36
C ARG A 276 -14.99 -10.83 -9.97
N SER A 277 -15.51 -9.65 -9.63
CA SER A 277 -14.70 -8.45 -9.36
C SER A 277 -14.14 -8.37 -7.94
N VAL A 278 -14.60 -9.22 -7.02
CA VAL A 278 -14.14 -9.25 -5.62
C VAL A 278 -13.84 -10.68 -5.21
N ARG A 279 -12.64 -10.89 -4.63
CA ARG A 279 -12.20 -12.21 -4.18
C ARG A 279 -11.14 -12.10 -3.10
N PHE A 280 -10.87 -13.18 -2.37
CA PHE A 280 -9.76 -13.29 -1.43
C PHE A 280 -8.97 -14.58 -1.66
N TYR A 281 -7.70 -14.54 -1.33
CA TYR A 281 -6.77 -15.64 -1.55
C TYR A 281 -6.82 -16.66 -0.41
N VAL A 282 -6.67 -17.94 -0.74
CA VAL A 282 -6.60 -19.07 0.18
C VAL A 282 -5.30 -19.83 -0.05
N GLU A 283 -4.35 -19.67 0.87
CA GLU A 283 -3.00 -20.26 0.81
C GLU A 283 -3.04 -21.78 0.73
N ALA A 284 -3.91 -22.43 1.51
CA ALA A 284 -3.99 -23.90 1.58
C ALA A 284 -4.23 -24.58 0.21
N SER A 285 -4.93 -23.93 -0.69
CA SER A 285 -5.26 -24.43 -2.03
C SER A 285 -4.57 -23.68 -3.17
N ASN A 286 -3.80 -22.63 -2.87
CA ASN A 286 -3.22 -21.70 -3.85
C ASN A 286 -4.26 -21.14 -4.83
N THR A 287 -5.44 -20.77 -4.33
CA THR A 287 -6.55 -20.32 -5.17
C THR A 287 -7.23 -19.09 -4.59
N TYR A 288 -8.02 -18.41 -5.43
CA TYR A 288 -8.89 -17.33 -5.00
C TYR A 288 -10.32 -17.84 -4.76
N THR A 289 -10.91 -17.41 -3.65
CA THR A 289 -12.34 -17.58 -3.38
C THR A 289 -13.10 -16.32 -3.76
N ASN A 290 -14.12 -16.46 -4.59
CA ASN A 290 -14.94 -15.33 -5.02
C ASN A 290 -15.92 -14.92 -3.94
N VAL A 291 -16.10 -13.61 -3.76
CA VAL A 291 -17.20 -13.04 -2.99
C VAL A 291 -18.44 -13.00 -3.88
N THR A 292 -19.57 -13.52 -3.36
CA THR A 292 -20.79 -13.71 -4.17
C THR A 292 -21.95 -12.81 -3.76
N SER A 293 -21.80 -12.04 -2.66
CA SER A 293 -22.87 -11.15 -2.16
C SER A 293 -22.28 -9.88 -1.54
N THR A 294 -22.94 -8.75 -1.79
CA THR A 294 -22.63 -7.48 -1.13
C THR A 294 -22.85 -7.51 0.38
N GLY A 295 -23.74 -8.39 0.87
CA GLY A 295 -23.92 -8.62 2.30
C GLY A 295 -22.78 -9.38 2.99
N THR A 296 -21.76 -9.84 2.26
CA THR A 296 -20.60 -10.51 2.86
C THR A 296 -19.80 -9.53 3.70
N GLY A 297 -19.55 -9.89 4.99
CA GLY A 297 -18.72 -9.10 5.88
C GLY A 297 -17.27 -9.06 5.45
N ILE A 298 -16.64 -7.87 5.54
CA ILE A 298 -15.22 -7.70 5.30
C ILE A 298 -14.48 -8.06 6.59
N VAL A 299 -13.58 -9.04 6.51
CA VAL A 299 -12.78 -9.49 7.65
C VAL A 299 -11.63 -8.50 7.89
N ARG A 300 -11.54 -7.97 9.12
CA ARG A 300 -10.47 -7.05 9.52
C ARG A 300 -9.09 -7.69 9.37
N GLY A 301 -8.14 -6.97 8.80
CA GLY A 301 -6.78 -7.46 8.57
C GLY A 301 -6.64 -8.42 7.39
N ARG A 302 -7.73 -8.76 6.67
CA ARG A 302 -7.69 -9.52 5.41
C ARG A 302 -7.52 -8.57 4.23
N GLY A 303 -6.68 -8.96 3.27
CA GLY A 303 -6.63 -8.33 1.96
C GLY A 303 -7.60 -9.00 1.00
N TYR A 304 -8.29 -8.20 0.21
CA TYR A 304 -9.19 -8.61 -0.85
C TYR A 304 -8.66 -8.13 -2.18
N GLN A 305 -8.72 -8.96 -3.20
CA GLN A 305 -8.41 -8.56 -4.56
C GLN A 305 -9.69 -8.02 -5.21
N ILE A 306 -9.63 -6.75 -5.65
CA ILE A 306 -10.76 -6.03 -6.20
C ILE A 306 -10.40 -5.50 -7.58
N TRP A 307 -11.34 -5.61 -8.53
CA TRP A 307 -11.21 -5.02 -9.85
C TRP A 307 -11.52 -3.53 -9.80
N MET A 308 -10.48 -2.71 -9.93
CA MET A 308 -10.57 -1.25 -9.91
C MET A 308 -11.02 -0.75 -11.27
N ALA A 309 -12.28 -0.38 -11.39
CA ALA A 309 -12.88 0.07 -12.62
C ALA A 309 -14.18 0.85 -12.36
N GLU A 310 -14.52 1.79 -13.25
CA GLU A 310 -15.85 2.40 -13.35
C GLU A 310 -16.78 1.56 -14.25
N ASN A 311 -16.18 0.82 -15.16
CA ASN A 311 -16.82 -0.15 -16.03
C ASN A 311 -15.87 -1.31 -16.25
N ARG A 312 -16.21 -2.27 -17.11
CA ARG A 312 -15.40 -3.48 -17.30
C ARG A 312 -13.94 -3.24 -17.71
N THR A 313 -13.63 -2.13 -18.37
CA THR A 313 -12.34 -1.91 -19.04
C THR A 313 -11.63 -0.60 -18.69
N GLN A 314 -12.31 0.32 -18.03
CA GLN A 314 -11.80 1.69 -17.84
C GLN A 314 -11.90 2.13 -16.38
N LEU A 315 -10.91 2.90 -15.97
CA LEU A 315 -10.90 3.73 -14.77
C LEU A 315 -10.51 5.14 -15.20
N LEU A 316 -11.51 5.99 -15.44
CA LEU A 316 -11.33 7.27 -16.17
C LEU A 316 -10.76 8.42 -15.35
N ALA A 317 -10.78 8.33 -14.01
CA ALA A 317 -10.29 9.39 -13.14
C ALA A 317 -9.90 8.82 -11.76
N PRO A 318 -9.20 9.60 -10.92
CA PRO A 318 -9.00 9.21 -9.53
C PRO A 318 -10.33 8.93 -8.84
N ILE A 319 -10.38 7.82 -8.10
CA ILE A 319 -11.52 7.49 -7.24
C ILE A 319 -11.18 7.91 -5.81
N ILE A 320 -12.09 8.66 -5.17
CA ILE A 320 -12.10 8.81 -3.73
C ILE A 320 -13.26 7.95 -3.25
N TYR A 321 -12.97 6.85 -2.55
CA TYR A 321 -13.99 6.00 -1.98
C TYR A 321 -14.05 6.15 -0.47
N ASP A 322 -15.24 5.96 0.09
CA ASP A 322 -15.54 6.15 1.48
C ASP A 322 -15.69 4.79 2.21
N SER A 323 -14.96 4.59 3.30
CA SER A 323 -15.25 3.52 4.26
C SER A 323 -16.00 4.12 5.45
N ARG A 324 -17.19 3.59 5.77
CA ARG A 324 -18.12 4.17 6.75
C ARG A 324 -18.31 3.26 7.95
N GLY A 325 -18.33 3.82 9.17
CA GLY A 325 -18.51 3.08 10.41
C GLY A 325 -17.41 3.35 11.43
N ILE A 326 -17.31 2.55 12.49
CA ILE A 326 -16.31 2.76 13.56
C ILE A 326 -14.93 2.34 13.07
N PRO A 327 -13.93 3.24 13.08
CA PRO A 327 -12.57 2.86 12.71
C PRO A 327 -12.00 1.77 13.62
N ASN A 328 -11.19 0.89 13.06
CA ASN A 328 -10.45 -0.08 13.84
C ASN A 328 -9.42 0.62 14.73
N PHE A 329 -9.34 0.18 15.97
CA PHE A 329 -8.35 0.62 16.96
C PHE A 329 -7.96 -0.55 17.86
N ASN A 330 -6.90 -0.40 18.65
CA ASN A 330 -6.27 -1.47 19.43
C ASN A 330 -5.76 -2.63 18.55
N GLY A 331 -5.60 -3.80 19.13
CA GLY A 331 -5.10 -4.97 18.42
C GLY A 331 -6.12 -5.53 17.41
N VAL A 332 -5.65 -5.89 16.23
CA VAL A 332 -6.40 -6.62 15.20
C VAL A 332 -5.62 -7.87 14.82
N GLY A 333 -6.19 -9.05 15.00
CA GLY A 333 -5.60 -10.33 14.62
C GLY A 333 -6.22 -10.89 13.35
N ILE A 334 -5.38 -11.51 12.49
CA ILE A 334 -5.82 -12.27 11.32
C ILE A 334 -5.05 -13.58 11.23
N GLY A 335 -5.74 -14.70 10.94
CA GLY A 335 -5.08 -15.98 10.70
C GLY A 335 -4.25 -15.97 9.42
N VAL A 336 -3.02 -16.46 9.51
CA VAL A 336 -2.16 -16.77 8.36
C VAL A 336 -1.81 -18.24 8.40
N THR A 337 -1.60 -18.84 7.24
CA THR A 337 -1.29 -20.27 7.08
C THR A 337 0.02 -20.45 6.35
N ALA A 338 0.69 -21.58 6.64
CA ALA A 338 1.92 -21.99 5.97
C ALA A 338 1.85 -23.50 5.69
N GLY A 339 2.55 -23.94 4.65
CA GLY A 339 2.64 -25.36 4.28
C GLY A 339 1.52 -25.86 3.36
N GLY A 340 0.63 -24.97 2.89
CA GLY A 340 -0.32 -25.27 1.84
C GLY A 340 0.30 -25.14 0.45
N ALA A 341 -0.54 -25.32 -0.59
CA ALA A 341 -0.12 -25.22 -1.99
C ALA A 341 0.38 -23.81 -2.38
N GLY A 342 0.00 -22.77 -1.60
CA GLY A 342 0.46 -21.40 -1.77
C GLY A 342 1.85 -21.11 -1.20
N GLY A 343 2.54 -22.12 -0.67
CA GLY A 343 3.92 -21.97 -0.18
C GLY A 343 4.10 -21.01 0.95
N GLY A 344 3.06 -20.77 1.77
CA GLY A 344 3.08 -19.84 2.91
C GLY A 344 2.67 -18.40 2.59
N TYR A 345 2.39 -18.06 1.33
CA TYR A 345 1.96 -16.71 0.96
C TYR A 345 0.52 -16.45 1.38
N ASN A 346 0.28 -15.33 2.04
CA ASN A 346 -1.05 -14.90 2.51
C ASN A 346 -1.31 -13.46 2.10
N ILE A 347 -2.55 -13.12 1.69
CA ILE A 347 -2.95 -11.75 1.42
C ILE A 347 -3.66 -11.21 2.65
N VAL A 348 -2.99 -10.27 3.31
CA VAL A 348 -3.47 -9.56 4.49
C VAL A 348 -3.69 -8.09 4.17
N GLY A 349 -4.21 -7.31 5.11
CA GLY A 349 -4.47 -5.91 4.86
C GLY A 349 -4.25 -5.02 6.06
N ASN A 350 -3.86 -3.78 5.82
CA ASN A 350 -3.76 -2.76 6.84
C ASN A 350 -5.14 -2.50 7.45
N PRO A 351 -5.36 -2.81 8.74
CA PRO A 351 -6.67 -2.65 9.37
C PRO A 351 -6.93 -1.24 9.89
N TYR A 352 -5.99 -0.29 9.75
CA TYR A 352 -6.09 1.03 10.38
C TYR A 352 -6.29 2.16 9.37
N ALA A 353 -6.98 3.21 9.79
CA ALA A 353 -7.01 4.50 9.11
C ALA A 353 -5.70 5.29 9.34
N CYS A 354 -4.58 4.64 9.16
CA CYS A 354 -3.22 5.14 9.29
C CYS A 354 -2.27 4.22 8.52
N SER A 355 -1.16 4.74 8.03
CA SER A 355 -0.09 3.88 7.52
C SER A 355 0.48 3.02 8.64
N ILE A 356 1.07 1.86 8.27
CA ILE A 356 1.74 0.96 9.21
C ILE A 356 3.15 0.64 8.73
N ASP A 357 4.04 0.36 9.67
CA ASP A 357 5.44 -0.01 9.43
C ASP A 357 5.60 -1.52 9.46
N PHE A 358 6.05 -2.11 8.36
CA PHE A 358 6.14 -3.57 8.23
C PHE A 358 7.23 -4.17 9.12
N ALA A 359 8.38 -3.50 9.26
CA ALA A 359 9.45 -3.99 10.12
C ALA A 359 9.01 -4.13 11.58
N SER A 360 8.21 -3.17 12.08
CA SER A 360 7.60 -3.22 13.42
C SER A 360 6.62 -4.38 13.55
N ILE A 361 5.84 -4.69 12.49
CA ILE A 361 4.93 -5.83 12.46
C ILE A 361 5.71 -7.14 12.57
N VAL A 362 6.74 -7.33 11.75
CA VAL A 362 7.59 -8.53 11.77
C VAL A 362 8.24 -8.72 13.15
N ALA A 363 8.83 -7.66 13.70
CA ALA A 363 9.50 -7.70 14.99
C ALA A 363 8.57 -8.13 16.14
N SER A 364 7.29 -7.68 16.11
CA SER A 364 6.32 -7.97 17.18
C SER A 364 5.64 -9.34 17.06
N ASN A 365 5.73 -10.01 15.90
CA ASN A 365 5.05 -11.28 15.64
C ASN A 365 5.99 -12.51 15.71
N GLY A 366 7.16 -12.38 16.33
CA GLY A 366 7.97 -13.52 16.80
C GLY A 366 8.44 -14.50 15.72
N GLY A 367 8.80 -14.03 14.53
CA GLY A 367 9.25 -14.88 13.41
C GLY A 367 8.12 -15.57 12.64
N LEU A 368 6.86 -15.19 12.88
CA LEU A 368 5.71 -15.69 12.14
C LEU A 368 5.78 -15.37 10.65
N LEU A 369 6.35 -14.21 10.31
CA LEU A 369 6.45 -13.71 8.94
C LEU A 369 7.90 -13.67 8.46
N GLY A 370 8.10 -13.80 7.15
CA GLY A 370 9.31 -13.40 6.46
C GLY A 370 9.53 -11.87 6.51
N PRO A 371 10.74 -11.39 6.16
CA PRO A 371 11.13 -9.99 6.31
C PRO A 371 10.47 -9.05 5.31
N ASN A 372 9.86 -9.59 4.26
CA ASN A 372 9.37 -8.83 3.12
C ASN A 372 7.84 -8.92 2.97
N PHE A 373 7.25 -7.88 2.37
CA PHE A 373 5.89 -7.90 1.87
C PHE A 373 5.85 -7.50 0.40
N LEU A 374 4.77 -7.90 -0.28
CA LEU A 374 4.56 -7.63 -1.69
C LEU A 374 3.27 -6.84 -1.89
N ILE A 375 3.31 -5.83 -2.75
CA ILE A 375 2.12 -5.10 -3.18
C ILE A 375 1.85 -5.39 -4.65
N LEU A 376 0.60 -5.74 -4.95
CA LEU A 376 0.13 -5.91 -6.33
C LEU A 376 0.07 -4.55 -7.02
N LEU A 377 0.75 -4.43 -8.14
CA LEU A 377 0.81 -3.24 -8.97
C LEU A 377 -0.31 -3.24 -10.03
N GLU A 378 -0.58 -2.08 -10.61
CA GLU A 378 -1.63 -1.90 -11.63
C GLU A 378 -1.41 -2.72 -12.91
N ASN A 379 -0.16 -3.06 -13.22
CA ASN A 379 0.22 -3.91 -14.36
C ASN A 379 0.15 -5.41 -14.06
N GLY A 380 -0.29 -5.80 -12.85
CA GLY A 380 -0.41 -7.20 -12.42
C GLY A 380 0.86 -7.78 -11.81
N THR A 381 1.94 -7.01 -11.69
CA THR A 381 3.19 -7.44 -11.05
C THR A 381 3.24 -7.10 -9.58
N TYR A 382 4.33 -7.43 -8.92
CA TYR A 382 4.51 -7.17 -7.49
C TYR A 382 5.75 -6.32 -7.24
N ALA A 383 5.60 -5.34 -6.34
CA ALA A 383 6.72 -4.60 -5.76
C ALA A 383 7.03 -5.16 -4.37
N THR A 384 8.32 -5.41 -4.11
CA THR A 384 8.81 -5.88 -2.81
C THR A 384 9.18 -4.69 -1.93
N ASN A 385 8.66 -4.67 -0.69
CA ASN A 385 8.90 -3.62 0.32
C ASN A 385 8.87 -2.18 -0.25
N PRO A 386 7.87 -1.80 -1.07
CA PRO A 386 7.82 -0.46 -1.62
C PRO A 386 7.66 0.58 -0.50
N ASN A 387 7.91 1.86 -0.82
CA ASN A 387 7.76 2.98 0.11
C ASN A 387 8.56 2.82 1.41
N SER A 388 9.77 2.28 1.33
CA SER A 388 10.65 2.05 2.50
C SER A 388 9.99 1.24 3.61
N GLY A 389 9.17 0.24 3.25
CA GLY A 389 8.53 -0.65 4.20
C GLY A 389 7.24 -0.13 4.84
N VAL A 390 6.72 1.01 4.39
CA VAL A 390 5.48 1.59 4.90
C VAL A 390 4.28 1.20 4.03
N ILE A 391 3.23 0.69 4.65
CA ILE A 391 1.99 0.25 4.01
C ILE A 391 0.88 1.28 4.27
N GLY A 392 0.28 1.80 3.22
CA GLY A 392 -0.78 2.82 3.30
C GLY A 392 -2.07 2.34 3.98
N PRO A 393 -2.94 3.28 4.41
CA PRO A 393 -4.27 2.92 4.89
C PRO A 393 -5.06 2.25 3.77
N ASN A 394 -5.95 1.31 4.14
CA ASN A 394 -6.77 0.52 3.22
C ASN A 394 -6.00 -0.37 2.22
N GLN A 395 -4.67 -0.43 2.32
CA GLN A 395 -3.83 -1.25 1.44
C GLN A 395 -3.87 -2.71 1.87
N GLY A 396 -4.23 -3.61 0.93
CA GLY A 396 -3.93 -5.02 1.03
C GLY A 396 -2.52 -5.31 0.52
N PHE A 397 -1.88 -6.33 1.09
CA PHE A 397 -0.51 -6.73 0.73
C PHE A 397 -0.31 -8.23 0.99
N MET A 398 0.66 -8.80 0.32
CA MET A 398 1.01 -10.22 0.47
C MET A 398 2.21 -10.38 1.41
N VAL A 399 2.17 -11.39 2.26
CA VAL A 399 3.25 -11.74 3.21
C VAL A 399 3.55 -13.23 3.12
N LEU A 400 4.80 -13.60 3.35
CA LEU A 400 5.21 -14.99 3.55
C LEU A 400 5.06 -15.34 5.03
N ALA A 401 4.24 -16.36 5.34
CA ALA A 401 4.15 -16.93 6.67
C ALA A 401 5.13 -18.10 6.81
N ASN A 402 6.01 -18.03 7.81
CA ASN A 402 6.96 -19.11 8.15
C ASN A 402 6.28 -20.26 8.90
N ALA A 403 5.14 -19.99 9.53
CA ALA A 403 4.30 -20.93 10.24
C ALA A 403 2.85 -20.48 10.22
N SER A 404 1.91 -21.42 10.42
CA SER A 404 0.51 -21.06 10.62
C SER A 404 0.31 -20.44 12.00
N GLY A 405 -0.45 -19.33 12.07
CA GLY A 405 -0.66 -18.61 13.32
C GLY A 405 -1.57 -17.40 13.16
N THR A 406 -1.59 -16.54 14.17
CA THR A 406 -2.32 -15.27 14.14
C THR A 406 -1.33 -14.13 13.99
N LEU A 407 -1.43 -13.42 12.88
CA LEU A 407 -0.74 -12.14 12.67
C LEU A 407 -1.47 -11.06 13.45
N ASN A 408 -0.76 -10.38 14.35
CA ASN A 408 -1.31 -9.33 15.18
C ASN A 408 -0.83 -7.96 14.72
N PHE A 409 -1.78 -7.08 14.42
CA PHE A 409 -1.54 -5.64 14.26
C PHE A 409 -1.79 -4.92 15.57
N ALA A 410 -1.01 -3.88 15.87
CA ALA A 410 -1.09 -3.09 17.09
C ALA A 410 -1.00 -1.59 16.80
N GLU A 411 -1.42 -0.76 17.77
CA GLU A 411 -1.30 0.71 17.69
C GLU A 411 0.14 1.16 17.46
N SER A 412 1.12 0.44 18.02
CA SER A 412 2.55 0.73 17.88
C SER A 412 3.10 0.54 16.46
N HIS A 413 2.37 -0.14 15.59
CA HIS A 413 2.76 -0.32 14.18
C HIS A 413 2.37 0.87 13.30
N LYS A 414 1.53 1.79 13.80
CA LYS A 414 1.10 2.96 13.05
C LYS A 414 2.25 3.92 12.77
N ASN A 415 2.37 4.33 11.52
CA ASN A 415 3.34 5.31 11.04
C ASN A 415 2.62 6.61 10.65
N THR A 416 2.83 7.68 11.44
CA THR A 416 2.18 8.98 11.22
C THR A 416 2.99 9.93 10.34
N THR A 417 4.21 9.57 9.96
CA THR A 417 5.12 10.45 9.23
C THR A 417 5.07 10.23 7.71
N ALA A 418 4.66 9.03 7.27
CA ALA A 418 4.57 8.69 5.87
C ALA A 418 3.13 8.33 5.47
N THR A 419 2.71 8.79 4.31
CA THR A 419 1.45 8.39 3.67
C THR A 419 1.79 7.94 2.25
N PRO A 420 2.17 6.67 2.06
CA PRO A 420 2.48 6.17 0.73
C PRO A 420 1.20 6.19 -0.13
N ALA A 421 1.36 6.55 -1.40
CA ALA A 421 0.33 6.29 -2.39
C ALA A 421 0.00 4.78 -2.41
N LEU A 422 -1.22 4.42 -2.75
CA LEU A 422 -1.48 3.07 -3.26
C LEU A 422 -0.56 2.90 -4.47
N VAL A 423 0.39 1.94 -4.37
CA VAL A 423 1.58 1.91 -5.20
C VAL A 423 1.20 1.78 -6.66
N ARG A 424 1.68 2.72 -7.48
CA ARG A 424 1.73 2.60 -8.93
C ARG A 424 3.02 1.91 -9.34
N SER A 425 2.97 1.16 -10.43
CA SER A 425 4.18 0.66 -11.06
C SER A 425 5.03 1.86 -11.52
N ALA A 426 6.13 2.11 -10.80
CA ALA A 426 7.29 2.62 -11.48
C ALA A 426 7.78 1.45 -12.35
N GLN A 427 7.96 1.65 -13.65
CA GLN A 427 8.65 0.66 -14.47
C GLN A 427 10.08 0.57 -13.92
N GLU A 428 10.37 -0.50 -13.19
CA GLU A 428 11.72 -0.74 -12.66
C GLU A 428 12.66 -1.10 -13.82
N GLU A 429 13.92 -0.75 -13.66
CA GLU A 429 14.98 -1.15 -14.57
C GLU A 429 15.23 -2.66 -14.41
N ASN A 430 15.69 -3.31 -15.48
CA ASN A 430 15.99 -4.75 -15.51
C ASN A 430 14.81 -5.68 -15.11
N GLN A 431 13.58 -5.20 -15.30
CA GLN A 431 12.36 -5.96 -15.07
C GLN A 431 11.62 -6.15 -16.40
N ILE A 432 11.31 -7.39 -16.74
CA ILE A 432 10.69 -7.76 -18.02
C ILE A 432 9.36 -8.42 -17.74
N PHE A 433 8.33 -7.95 -18.44
CA PHE A 433 6.97 -8.50 -18.36
C PHE A 433 6.70 -9.38 -19.55
N ILE A 434 6.28 -10.61 -19.28
CA ILE A 434 5.97 -11.61 -20.30
C ILE A 434 4.51 -11.99 -20.12
N ASN A 435 3.68 -11.60 -21.09
CA ASN A 435 2.25 -11.85 -21.05
C ASN A 435 1.89 -12.93 -22.06
N VAL A 436 1.05 -13.88 -21.69
CA VAL A 436 0.37 -14.76 -22.63
C VAL A 436 -1.09 -14.34 -22.76
N SER A 437 -1.67 -14.50 -23.94
CA SER A 437 -3.11 -14.37 -24.15
C SER A 437 -3.57 -15.33 -25.25
N ASN A 438 -4.78 -15.87 -25.11
CA ASN A 438 -5.42 -16.64 -26.16
C ASN A 438 -6.25 -15.71 -27.06
N GLU A 439 -6.18 -15.88 -28.37
CA GLU A 439 -6.88 -15.00 -29.31
C GLU A 439 -8.42 -15.13 -29.21
N VAL A 440 -8.93 -16.31 -28.89
CA VAL A 440 -10.37 -16.58 -28.80
C VAL A 440 -10.96 -16.05 -27.50
N SER A 441 -10.33 -16.34 -26.36
CA SER A 441 -10.81 -15.87 -25.04
C SER A 441 -10.41 -14.42 -24.75
N GLY A 442 -9.33 -13.94 -25.38
CA GLY A 442 -8.70 -12.65 -25.09
C GLY A 442 -8.09 -12.58 -23.67
N ARG A 443 -7.98 -13.72 -22.99
CA ARG A 443 -7.51 -13.82 -21.61
C ARG A 443 -6.21 -14.58 -21.50
N GLY A 444 -5.42 -14.19 -20.50
CA GLY A 444 -4.15 -14.81 -20.21
C GLY A 444 -3.57 -14.34 -18.90
N GLU A 445 -2.34 -14.73 -18.66
CA GLU A 445 -1.57 -14.42 -17.45
C GLU A 445 -0.27 -13.71 -17.81
N GLN A 446 0.42 -13.26 -16.77
CA GLN A 446 1.72 -12.63 -16.87
C GLN A 446 2.70 -13.33 -15.93
N THR A 447 3.95 -13.47 -16.36
CA THR A 447 5.10 -13.75 -15.51
C THR A 447 6.12 -12.62 -15.64
N VAL A 448 6.95 -12.42 -14.60
CA VAL A 448 7.94 -11.36 -14.54
C VAL A 448 9.31 -11.97 -14.30
N ILE A 449 10.31 -11.48 -15.02
CA ILE A 449 11.72 -11.74 -14.74
C ILE A 449 12.36 -10.42 -14.35
N GLN A 450 13.05 -10.41 -13.21
CA GLN A 450 13.78 -9.24 -12.73
C GLN A 450 15.23 -9.61 -12.44
N PHE A 451 16.18 -8.86 -13.00
CA PHE A 451 17.58 -9.03 -12.73
C PHE A 451 18.02 -8.14 -11.58
N ARG A 452 18.62 -8.75 -10.56
CA ARG A 452 19.04 -8.08 -9.31
C ARG A 452 20.41 -8.58 -8.87
N ASP A 453 21.17 -7.72 -8.19
CA ASP A 453 22.48 -8.08 -7.65
C ASP A 453 22.40 -8.91 -6.37
N ASP A 454 21.25 -8.87 -5.67
CA ASP A 454 20.99 -9.57 -4.41
C ASP A 454 20.15 -10.85 -4.58
N ALA A 455 19.84 -11.25 -5.82
CA ALA A 455 19.16 -12.51 -6.14
C ALA A 455 20.13 -13.64 -6.46
N THR A 456 19.63 -14.86 -6.52
CA THR A 456 20.35 -16.07 -6.95
C THR A 456 19.70 -16.69 -8.21
N PHE A 457 20.21 -17.85 -8.65
CA PHE A 457 19.55 -18.65 -9.70
C PHE A 457 18.61 -19.71 -9.11
N ASP A 458 18.70 -19.94 -7.80
CA ASP A 458 17.83 -20.82 -7.06
C ASP A 458 16.69 -20.01 -6.47
N ARG A 459 15.72 -20.70 -5.86
CA ARG A 459 14.60 -20.03 -5.20
C ARG A 459 15.04 -19.14 -4.05
N ASP A 460 14.87 -17.85 -4.22
CA ASP A 460 15.02 -16.83 -3.17
C ASP A 460 13.67 -16.60 -2.49
N ALA A 461 13.46 -17.21 -1.33
CA ALA A 461 12.17 -17.17 -0.63
C ALA A 461 11.68 -15.74 -0.32
N ASP A 462 12.61 -14.79 -0.21
CA ASP A 462 12.33 -13.39 0.13
C ASP A 462 12.15 -12.50 -1.10
N LEU A 463 12.49 -12.98 -2.30
CA LEU A 463 12.44 -12.21 -3.54
C LEU A 463 11.47 -12.80 -4.56
N ASP A 464 11.45 -14.13 -4.68
CA ASP A 464 10.65 -14.83 -5.68
C ASP A 464 9.21 -15.01 -5.24
N LEU A 465 8.30 -14.79 -6.17
CA LEU A 465 6.90 -15.09 -5.96
C LEU A 465 6.54 -16.38 -6.70
N PRO A 466 6.12 -17.45 -5.99
CA PRO A 466 5.65 -18.66 -6.61
C PRO A 466 4.50 -18.39 -7.57
N TYR A 467 4.37 -19.23 -8.58
CA TYR A 467 3.25 -19.17 -9.51
C TYR A 467 1.92 -19.34 -8.75
N ILE A 468 1.02 -18.39 -8.95
CA ILE A 468 -0.35 -18.39 -8.42
C ILE A 468 -1.27 -18.45 -9.62
N GLN A 469 -2.02 -19.53 -9.76
CA GLN A 469 -2.92 -19.74 -10.90
C GLN A 469 -4.00 -18.65 -10.94
N SER A 470 -4.26 -18.13 -12.13
CA SER A 470 -5.41 -17.25 -12.40
C SER A 470 -6.72 -17.96 -12.04
N PRO A 471 -7.68 -17.24 -11.45
CA PRO A 471 -9.01 -17.79 -11.19
C PRO A 471 -9.88 -17.90 -12.45
N TYR A 472 -9.37 -17.47 -13.60
CA TYR A 472 -10.06 -17.66 -14.89
C TYR A 472 -9.65 -18.99 -15.49
N GLU A 473 -10.60 -19.93 -15.54
CA GLU A 473 -10.36 -21.25 -16.16
C GLU A 473 -10.05 -21.14 -17.67
N ASP A 474 -10.49 -20.06 -18.31
CA ASP A 474 -10.28 -19.75 -19.71
C ASP A 474 -9.09 -18.81 -19.98
N ALA A 475 -8.27 -18.51 -18.98
CA ALA A 475 -7.02 -17.78 -19.15
C ALA A 475 -5.86 -18.74 -19.46
N SER A 476 -5.15 -18.53 -20.56
CA SER A 476 -3.89 -19.22 -20.80
C SER A 476 -2.87 -18.82 -19.76
N ARG A 477 -2.13 -19.80 -19.24
CA ARG A 477 -1.20 -19.66 -18.13
C ARG A 477 0.22 -19.52 -18.65
N ILE A 478 1.02 -18.71 -17.95
CA ILE A 478 2.46 -18.59 -18.19
C ILE A 478 3.20 -18.47 -16.87
N PHE A 479 4.30 -19.18 -16.76
CA PHE A 479 5.23 -19.07 -15.63
C PHE A 479 6.67 -19.33 -16.07
N SER A 480 7.62 -18.74 -15.37
CA SER A 480 9.03 -19.11 -15.46
C SER A 480 9.35 -20.21 -14.46
N SER A 481 10.42 -20.96 -14.66
CA SER A 481 10.85 -21.98 -13.73
C SER A 481 12.37 -21.99 -13.54
N ASP A 482 12.82 -22.47 -12.37
CA ASP A 482 14.21 -22.76 -12.10
C ASP A 482 14.60 -24.18 -12.52
N ALA A 483 15.87 -24.52 -12.30
CA ALA A 483 16.40 -25.84 -12.60
C ALA A 483 15.80 -26.98 -11.74
N PHE A 484 15.15 -26.64 -10.62
CA PHE A 484 14.49 -27.60 -9.73
C PHE A 484 13.02 -27.82 -10.05
N GLY A 485 12.47 -27.06 -11.02
CA GLY A 485 11.08 -27.11 -11.43
C GLY A 485 10.14 -26.28 -10.54
N ASN A 486 10.66 -25.41 -9.67
CA ASN A 486 9.84 -24.40 -8.99
C ASN A 486 9.30 -23.43 -10.05
N GLN A 487 8.01 -23.12 -9.93
CA GLN A 487 7.30 -22.25 -10.87
C GLN A 487 7.11 -20.85 -10.25
N TYR A 488 7.33 -19.81 -11.04
CA TYR A 488 7.32 -18.42 -10.56
C TYR A 488 6.37 -17.54 -11.37
N LEU A 489 5.64 -16.70 -10.63
CA LEU A 489 4.95 -15.53 -11.16
C LEU A 489 5.91 -14.34 -11.28
N ASN A 490 6.81 -14.18 -10.31
CA ASN A 490 7.92 -13.23 -10.35
C ASN A 490 9.20 -13.98 -9.99
N ASN A 491 10.15 -14.03 -10.93
CA ASN A 491 11.42 -14.72 -10.82
C ASN A 491 12.53 -13.66 -10.76
N ASN A 492 13.20 -13.54 -9.63
CA ASN A 492 14.33 -12.64 -9.43
C ASN A 492 15.61 -13.42 -9.66
N ILE A 493 16.42 -12.97 -10.59
CA ILE A 493 17.60 -13.69 -11.07
C ILE A 493 18.84 -12.80 -10.91
N HIS A 494 19.95 -13.43 -10.52
CA HIS A 494 21.22 -12.76 -10.42
C HIS A 494 21.73 -12.28 -11.78
N ALA A 495 22.25 -11.04 -11.84
CA ALA A 495 22.61 -10.36 -13.10
C ALA A 495 24.09 -10.52 -13.52
N TYR A 496 24.82 -11.53 -13.00
CA TYR A 496 26.28 -11.55 -13.22
C TYR A 496 26.76 -12.32 -14.45
N ASP A 497 26.02 -13.28 -14.94
CA ASP A 497 26.47 -14.12 -16.04
C ASP A 497 26.43 -13.40 -17.39
N GLU A 498 27.35 -13.77 -18.29
CA GLU A 498 27.41 -13.23 -19.65
C GLU A 498 26.16 -13.60 -20.47
N GLU A 499 25.61 -14.78 -20.20
CA GLU A 499 24.37 -15.29 -20.79
C GLU A 499 23.52 -15.96 -19.71
N VAL A 500 22.21 -15.70 -19.72
CA VAL A 500 21.23 -16.31 -18.84
C VAL A 500 20.10 -16.91 -19.68
N ALA A 501 19.66 -18.11 -19.34
CA ALA A 501 18.56 -18.82 -19.96
C ALA A 501 17.49 -19.12 -18.92
N VAL A 502 16.27 -18.64 -19.15
CA VAL A 502 15.13 -18.79 -18.25
C VAL A 502 14.06 -19.65 -18.91
N PRO A 503 13.76 -20.84 -18.38
CA PRO A 503 12.68 -21.68 -18.90
C PRO A 503 11.33 -20.99 -18.67
N LEU A 504 10.49 -20.99 -19.71
CA LEU A 504 9.10 -20.54 -19.69
C LEU A 504 8.19 -21.67 -20.10
N THR A 505 7.06 -21.80 -19.40
CA THR A 505 6.00 -22.74 -19.79
C THR A 505 4.70 -21.98 -20.03
N VAL A 506 4.06 -22.26 -21.14
CA VAL A 506 2.70 -21.79 -21.43
C VAL A 506 1.76 -23.00 -21.45
N VAL A 507 0.61 -22.85 -20.76
CA VAL A 507 -0.46 -23.84 -20.77
C VAL A 507 -1.69 -23.22 -21.41
N ALA A 508 -2.11 -23.72 -22.55
CA ALA A 508 -3.26 -23.18 -23.28
C ALA A 508 -4.58 -23.53 -22.59
N SER A 509 -5.42 -22.56 -22.31
CA SER A 509 -6.76 -22.75 -21.73
C SER A 509 -7.85 -22.96 -22.78
N ALA A 510 -7.62 -22.48 -24.00
CA ALA A 510 -8.52 -22.61 -25.14
C ALA A 510 -7.70 -22.96 -26.40
N PRO A 511 -8.29 -23.66 -27.40
CA PRO A 511 -7.60 -24.00 -28.62
C PRO A 511 -7.34 -22.75 -29.46
N GLY A 512 -6.38 -22.83 -30.38
CA GLY A 512 -6.05 -21.77 -31.34
C GLY A 512 -4.81 -21.01 -30.99
N VAL A 513 -4.71 -19.76 -31.52
CA VAL A 513 -3.49 -18.96 -31.41
C VAL A 513 -3.31 -18.42 -30.00
N GLN A 514 -2.15 -18.77 -29.45
CA GLN A 514 -1.62 -18.15 -28.22
C GLN A 514 -0.64 -17.04 -28.62
N LYS A 515 -0.66 -15.93 -27.89
CA LYS A 515 0.20 -14.77 -28.12
C LYS A 515 1.06 -14.53 -26.88
N ILE A 516 2.38 -14.62 -27.01
CA ILE A 516 3.34 -14.21 -25.98
C ILE A 516 3.82 -12.82 -26.34
N SER A 517 3.67 -11.85 -25.46
CA SER A 517 4.18 -10.46 -25.66
C SER A 517 5.17 -10.10 -24.59
N PHE A 518 6.17 -9.30 -24.97
CA PHE A 518 7.30 -8.90 -24.15
C PHE A 518 7.30 -7.38 -23.98
N GLN A 519 7.35 -6.90 -22.72
CA GLN A 519 7.36 -5.50 -22.41
C GLN A 519 8.56 -5.14 -21.55
N ASN A 520 8.97 -3.88 -21.60
CA ASN A 520 10.06 -3.29 -20.83
C ASN A 520 11.47 -3.80 -21.20
N LEU A 521 11.64 -4.48 -22.32
CA LEU A 521 12.95 -4.90 -22.82
C LEU A 521 13.89 -3.71 -23.09
N ASN A 522 13.35 -2.55 -23.44
CA ASN A 522 14.10 -1.32 -23.64
C ASN A 522 14.67 -0.68 -22.36
N ARG A 523 14.33 -1.23 -21.19
CA ARG A 523 14.86 -0.84 -19.87
C ARG A 523 15.71 -1.92 -19.23
N MET A 524 16.04 -2.94 -19.99
CA MET A 524 16.94 -4.00 -19.57
C MET A 524 18.39 -3.53 -19.77
N PHE A 525 19.01 -3.01 -18.71
CA PHE A 525 20.40 -2.53 -18.74
C PHE A 525 21.42 -3.60 -18.32
N ALA A 526 20.95 -4.67 -17.68
CA ALA A 526 21.79 -5.80 -17.30
C ALA A 526 22.30 -6.61 -18.50
N TYR A 527 21.53 -6.63 -19.60
CA TYR A 527 21.82 -7.39 -20.81
C TYR A 527 21.59 -6.54 -22.06
N ASN A 528 22.33 -6.83 -23.12
CA ASN A 528 22.27 -6.08 -24.38
C ASN A 528 21.19 -6.61 -25.32
N CYS A 529 20.82 -7.88 -25.22
CA CYS A 529 19.79 -8.49 -26.04
C CYS A 529 19.07 -9.65 -25.37
N ALA A 530 17.87 -9.93 -25.89
CA ALA A 530 17.07 -11.08 -25.53
C ALA A 530 16.56 -11.82 -26.77
N TYR A 531 16.40 -13.12 -26.68
CA TYR A 531 15.74 -13.94 -27.71
C TYR A 531 14.93 -15.08 -27.09
N LEU A 532 13.85 -15.43 -27.76
CA LEU A 532 12.99 -16.53 -27.38
C LEU A 532 13.34 -17.75 -28.24
N GLU A 533 13.58 -18.89 -27.60
CA GLU A 533 13.69 -20.19 -28.22
C GLU A 533 12.37 -20.97 -27.99
N ASP A 534 11.69 -21.33 -29.04
CA ASP A 534 10.59 -22.30 -28.99
C ASP A 534 11.17 -23.70 -29.06
N THR A 535 11.22 -24.41 -27.96
CA THR A 535 11.86 -25.74 -27.87
C THR A 535 11.11 -26.81 -28.65
N HIS A 536 9.84 -26.60 -29.01
CA HIS A 536 9.06 -27.53 -29.82
C HIS A 536 9.41 -27.46 -31.32
N THR A 537 9.64 -26.24 -31.84
CA THR A 537 9.95 -26.02 -33.25
C THR A 537 11.44 -25.81 -33.50
N GLY A 538 12.24 -25.53 -32.46
CA GLY A 538 13.63 -25.09 -32.58
C GLY A 538 13.76 -23.68 -33.15
N THR A 539 12.69 -22.90 -33.19
CA THR A 539 12.69 -21.53 -33.72
C THR A 539 13.27 -20.56 -32.71
N ILE A 540 14.24 -19.76 -33.14
CA ILE A 540 14.84 -18.65 -32.36
C ILE A 540 14.27 -17.34 -32.89
N THR A 541 13.71 -16.52 -32.01
CA THR A 541 13.16 -15.22 -32.33
C THR A 541 13.84 -14.15 -31.47
N TRP A 542 14.51 -13.20 -32.12
CA TRP A 542 15.08 -12.03 -31.45
C TRP A 542 13.98 -11.08 -31.00
N LEU A 543 14.10 -10.55 -29.80
CA LEU A 543 13.05 -9.79 -29.16
C LEU A 543 13.41 -8.30 -29.05
N ASN A 544 12.44 -7.47 -29.41
CA ASN A 544 12.40 -6.05 -29.09
C ASN A 544 11.24 -5.76 -28.17
N ASN A 545 11.21 -4.56 -27.63
CA ASN A 545 10.11 -4.13 -26.77
C ASN A 545 8.78 -4.16 -27.54
N ASN A 546 7.75 -4.76 -26.95
CA ASN A 546 6.42 -4.99 -27.50
C ASN A 546 6.32 -6.02 -28.63
N ASP A 547 7.35 -6.81 -28.90
CA ASP A 547 7.26 -7.92 -29.83
C ASP A 547 6.27 -8.98 -29.34
N VAL A 548 5.64 -9.65 -30.29
CA VAL A 548 4.65 -10.71 -30.05
C VAL A 548 5.06 -11.98 -30.79
N TYR A 549 5.16 -13.06 -30.05
CA TYR A 549 5.35 -14.41 -30.61
C TYR A 549 4.01 -15.15 -30.61
N ASN A 550 3.60 -15.66 -31.77
CA ASN A 550 2.34 -16.39 -31.94
C ASN A 550 2.61 -17.87 -32.21
N PHE A 551 1.82 -18.76 -31.61
CA PHE A 551 1.84 -20.18 -31.86
C PHE A 551 0.45 -20.79 -31.67
N GLU A 552 0.16 -21.90 -32.37
CA GLU A 552 -1.08 -22.66 -32.17
C GLU A 552 -0.91 -23.72 -31.09
N SER A 553 -1.96 -23.94 -30.31
CA SER A 553 -1.98 -24.94 -29.24
C SER A 553 -3.38 -25.49 -29.02
N ALA A 554 -3.47 -26.77 -28.59
CA ALA A 554 -4.70 -27.40 -28.12
C ALA A 554 -4.98 -27.06 -26.64
N VAL A 555 -6.22 -27.28 -26.19
CA VAL A 555 -6.59 -27.06 -24.78
C VAL A 555 -5.78 -27.97 -23.86
N GLY A 556 -5.19 -27.41 -22.84
CA GLY A 556 -4.37 -28.11 -21.84
C GLY A 556 -2.99 -28.49 -22.32
N GLU A 557 -2.63 -28.15 -23.55
CA GLU A 557 -1.28 -28.38 -24.07
C GLU A 557 -0.28 -27.48 -23.37
N GLU A 558 0.83 -28.07 -22.90
CA GLU A 558 1.98 -27.38 -22.37
C GLU A 558 3.01 -27.14 -23.47
N ARG A 559 3.39 -25.87 -23.66
CA ARG A 559 4.41 -25.48 -24.61
C ARG A 559 5.59 -24.85 -23.83
N HIS A 560 6.77 -25.37 -24.10
CA HIS A 560 8.00 -24.95 -23.43
C HIS A 560 8.82 -24.05 -24.32
N PHE A 561 9.33 -22.99 -23.72
CA PHE A 561 10.21 -22.00 -24.33
C PHE A 561 11.41 -21.77 -23.42
N VAL A 562 12.48 -21.21 -23.98
CA VAL A 562 13.60 -20.67 -23.21
C VAL A 562 13.80 -19.21 -23.60
N LEU A 563 13.77 -18.33 -22.62
CA LEU A 563 14.08 -16.93 -22.81
C LEU A 563 15.55 -16.68 -22.46
N HIS A 564 16.32 -16.30 -23.46
CA HIS A 564 17.73 -16.06 -23.34
C HIS A 564 18.04 -14.58 -23.24
N PHE A 565 19.03 -14.25 -22.42
CA PHE A 565 19.59 -12.90 -22.26
C PHE A 565 21.10 -12.94 -22.45
N SER A 566 21.68 -11.96 -23.15
CA SER A 566 23.12 -11.92 -23.41
C SER A 566 23.69 -10.50 -23.23
N ARG A 567 24.89 -10.43 -22.64
CA ARG A 567 25.69 -9.20 -22.51
C ARG A 567 26.59 -8.94 -23.71
N LYS A 568 26.68 -9.87 -24.66
CA LYS A 568 27.48 -9.68 -25.85
C LYS A 568 27.04 -8.42 -26.59
N SER A 569 28.01 -7.60 -26.99
CA SER A 569 27.74 -6.37 -27.75
C SER A 569 27.22 -6.65 -29.17
N ASP A 570 27.39 -7.87 -29.66
CA ASP A 570 27.00 -8.33 -30.97
C ASP A 570 25.81 -9.27 -30.84
N CYS A 571 24.61 -8.70 -30.85
CA CYS A 571 23.34 -9.43 -30.87
C CYS A 571 23.02 -9.95 -32.29
N GLN A 572 24.00 -10.21 -33.13
CA GLN A 572 23.78 -10.80 -34.44
C GLN A 572 23.33 -12.24 -34.29
N GLN A 573 22.38 -12.64 -35.14
CA GLN A 573 21.89 -14.01 -35.23
C GLN A 573 23.08 -14.96 -35.10
N PRO A 574 23.04 -15.96 -34.19
CA PRO A 574 24.00 -17.03 -34.30
C PRO A 574 23.87 -17.54 -35.74
N LEU A 575 24.98 -17.51 -36.47
CA LEU A 575 25.08 -18.23 -37.73
C LEU A 575 24.44 -19.56 -37.45
N SER A 576 23.40 -19.92 -38.19
CA SER A 576 22.61 -21.12 -38.00
C SER A 576 23.56 -22.27 -37.69
N HIS A 577 23.86 -22.50 -36.42
CA HIS A 577 24.29 -23.81 -36.00
C HIS A 577 23.08 -24.68 -36.28
N VAL A 578 23.23 -25.54 -37.27
CA VAL A 578 22.40 -26.72 -37.38
C VAL A 578 22.59 -27.41 -36.04
N GLN A 579 21.64 -27.23 -35.15
CA GLN A 579 21.65 -27.89 -33.84
C GLN A 579 21.74 -29.36 -34.15
N SER A 580 22.79 -30.02 -33.71
CA SER A 580 22.91 -31.44 -33.99
C SER A 580 21.70 -32.13 -33.37
N SER A 581 21.19 -33.16 -33.99
CA SER A 581 20.04 -33.92 -33.46
C SER A 581 20.29 -34.39 -32.03
N LEU A 582 21.55 -34.53 -31.66
CA LEU A 582 22.03 -34.89 -30.32
C LEU A 582 21.88 -33.74 -29.31
N ASP A 583 22.11 -32.52 -29.73
CA ASP A 583 22.00 -31.33 -28.83
C ASP A 583 20.54 -31.08 -28.47
N ALA A 584 19.64 -31.16 -29.45
CA ALA A 584 18.20 -31.03 -29.25
C ALA A 584 17.59 -32.15 -28.40
N SER A 585 18.19 -33.35 -28.45
CA SER A 585 17.65 -34.55 -27.77
C SER A 585 18.35 -34.86 -26.44
N SER A 586 19.19 -33.98 -25.93
CA SER A 586 19.92 -34.19 -24.66
C SER A 586 19.96 -32.93 -23.79
N GLN A 587 19.72 -33.09 -22.47
CA GLN A 587 19.77 -32.03 -21.48
C GLN A 587 20.54 -32.52 -20.27
N ALA A 588 21.51 -31.72 -19.80
CA ALA A 588 22.25 -32.00 -18.57
C ALA A 588 21.82 -31.07 -17.47
N PHE A 589 21.62 -31.58 -16.23
CA PHE A 589 21.24 -30.81 -15.05
C PHE A 589 21.76 -31.46 -13.77
N MET A 590 21.81 -30.69 -12.68
CA MET A 590 22.13 -31.17 -11.35
C MET A 590 20.84 -31.48 -10.57
N ALA A 591 20.83 -32.58 -9.83
CA ALA A 591 19.82 -32.89 -8.84
C ALA A 591 20.42 -33.70 -7.68
N ALA A 592 20.31 -33.19 -6.46
CA ALA A 592 20.83 -33.80 -5.24
C ALA A 592 22.32 -34.22 -5.36
N GLU A 593 23.20 -33.29 -5.68
CA GLU A 593 24.66 -33.48 -5.84
C GLU A 593 25.04 -34.46 -6.97
N MET A 594 24.09 -34.82 -7.82
CA MET A 594 24.29 -35.79 -8.90
C MET A 594 24.08 -35.13 -10.27
N ILE A 595 25.05 -35.29 -11.17
CA ILE A 595 24.86 -34.93 -12.57
C ILE A 595 23.90 -35.89 -13.19
N LYS A 596 22.86 -35.35 -13.82
CA LYS A 596 21.89 -36.10 -14.59
C LYS A 596 21.90 -35.65 -16.05
N VAL A 597 21.70 -36.55 -16.96
CA VAL A 597 21.48 -36.25 -18.39
C VAL A 597 20.20 -36.91 -18.83
N MET A 598 19.25 -36.08 -19.24
CA MET A 598 17.99 -36.55 -19.85
C MET A 598 18.17 -36.67 -21.35
N PHE A 599 17.71 -37.76 -21.89
CA PHE A 599 17.67 -38.03 -23.33
C PHE A 599 16.22 -38.18 -23.80
N ASN A 600 15.95 -37.66 -24.98
CA ASN A 600 14.64 -37.77 -25.64
C ASN A 600 14.82 -38.15 -27.11
N PHE A 601 15.22 -39.40 -27.35
CA PHE A 601 15.33 -39.93 -28.70
C PHE A 601 14.05 -40.65 -29.13
N GLU A 602 13.75 -40.63 -30.44
CA GLU A 602 12.62 -41.38 -30.99
C GLU A 602 12.91 -42.89 -31.01
N GLU A 603 14.15 -43.26 -31.23
CA GLU A 603 14.63 -44.65 -31.24
C GLU A 603 15.79 -44.81 -30.25
N THR A 604 16.01 -46.05 -29.82
CA THR A 604 17.12 -46.40 -28.94
C THR A 604 18.49 -46.07 -29.56
N GLN A 605 19.29 -45.29 -28.85
CA GLN A 605 20.62 -44.81 -29.28
C GLN A 605 21.70 -45.23 -28.30
N GLU A 606 22.91 -45.49 -28.80
CA GLU A 606 24.09 -45.64 -27.98
C GLU A 606 24.79 -44.27 -27.86
N VAL A 607 25.02 -43.81 -26.63
CA VAL A 607 25.72 -42.57 -26.31
C VAL A 607 26.89 -42.81 -25.36
N VAL A 608 27.92 -42.00 -25.46
CA VAL A 608 29.02 -41.97 -24.49
C VAL A 608 28.96 -40.63 -23.75
N VAL A 609 28.90 -40.70 -22.43
CA VAL A 609 28.86 -39.48 -21.57
C VAL A 609 30.11 -39.43 -20.72
N SER A 610 30.75 -38.25 -20.65
CA SER A 610 31.92 -37.98 -19.82
C SER A 610 31.80 -36.56 -19.22
N VAL A 611 32.45 -36.32 -18.08
CA VAL A 611 32.42 -35.02 -17.40
C VAL A 611 33.81 -34.52 -17.13
N TYR A 612 34.04 -33.23 -17.44
CA TYR A 612 35.32 -32.54 -17.25
C TYR A 612 35.10 -31.29 -16.41
N ASP A 613 36.11 -30.85 -15.70
CA ASP A 613 36.12 -29.50 -15.13
C ASP A 613 36.50 -28.45 -16.21
N ILE A 614 36.44 -27.16 -15.82
CA ILE A 614 36.73 -26.06 -16.74
C ILE A 614 38.18 -26.06 -17.25
N SER A 615 39.12 -26.74 -16.54
CA SER A 615 40.49 -26.90 -16.96
C SER A 615 40.71 -28.04 -17.98
N GLY A 616 39.64 -28.80 -18.27
CA GLY A 616 39.70 -29.99 -19.13
C GLY A 616 40.14 -31.27 -18.40
N LYS A 617 40.23 -31.24 -17.06
CA LYS A 617 40.53 -32.42 -16.27
C LYS A 617 39.27 -33.30 -16.21
N GLU A 618 39.42 -34.60 -16.49
CA GLU A 618 38.37 -35.57 -16.39
C GLU A 618 37.96 -35.79 -14.94
N ILE A 619 36.67 -35.60 -14.69
CA ILE A 619 36.02 -35.79 -13.38
C ILE A 619 35.25 -37.11 -13.37
N ILE A 620 34.54 -37.42 -14.46
CA ILE A 620 33.85 -38.71 -14.65
C ILE A 620 34.31 -39.26 -16.01
N ALA A 621 34.85 -40.45 -15.97
CA ALA A 621 35.37 -41.14 -17.16
C ALA A 621 34.25 -41.44 -18.19
N PRO A 622 34.57 -41.49 -19.49
CA PRO A 622 33.62 -41.84 -20.53
C PRO A 622 32.93 -43.18 -20.28
N ALA A 623 31.60 -43.21 -20.19
CA ALA A 623 30.80 -44.38 -20.04
C ALA A 623 29.78 -44.49 -21.18
N ARG A 624 29.58 -45.73 -21.68
CA ARG A 624 28.59 -46.03 -22.73
C ARG A 624 27.23 -46.31 -22.09
N HIS A 625 26.20 -45.75 -22.69
CA HIS A 625 24.80 -45.93 -22.28
C HIS A 625 23.95 -46.19 -23.51
N VAL A 626 22.92 -47.01 -23.36
CA VAL A 626 21.91 -47.25 -24.39
C VAL A 626 20.62 -46.59 -23.90
N VAL A 627 20.16 -45.55 -24.59
CA VAL A 627 19.11 -44.65 -24.12
C VAL A 627 18.05 -44.41 -25.19
N THR A 628 16.81 -44.14 -24.74
CA THR A 628 15.70 -43.72 -25.61
C THR A 628 15.11 -42.46 -25.05
N ARG A 629 14.14 -42.59 -24.10
CA ARG A 629 13.52 -41.46 -23.39
C ARG A 629 13.68 -41.69 -21.90
N GLU A 630 14.84 -41.31 -21.36
CA GLU A 630 15.18 -41.56 -19.97
C GLU A 630 16.21 -40.57 -19.44
N THR A 631 16.28 -40.51 -18.12
CA THR A 631 17.27 -39.69 -17.41
C THR A 631 18.34 -40.58 -16.78
N LEU A 632 19.59 -40.41 -17.20
CA LEU A 632 20.71 -41.11 -16.63
C LEU A 632 21.30 -40.37 -15.42
N ASN A 633 21.65 -41.14 -14.40
CA ASN A 633 22.50 -40.63 -13.29
C ASN A 633 23.96 -40.85 -13.70
N ILE A 634 24.70 -39.78 -13.97
CA ILE A 634 26.06 -39.85 -14.51
C ILE A 634 27.08 -39.99 -13.35
N GLY A 635 26.88 -39.28 -12.25
CA GLY A 635 27.72 -39.39 -11.05
C GLY A 635 27.56 -38.22 -10.13
N THR A 636 28.05 -38.35 -8.88
CA THR A 636 28.04 -37.31 -7.87
C THR A 636 29.28 -36.43 -7.98
N ILE A 637 29.10 -35.13 -7.72
CA ILE A 637 30.16 -34.13 -7.58
C ILE A 637 30.05 -33.52 -6.20
N ASN A 638 31.22 -33.32 -5.55
CA ASN A 638 31.28 -32.81 -4.17
C ASN A 638 31.93 -31.43 -4.08
N THR A 639 32.19 -30.78 -5.21
CA THR A 639 32.82 -29.46 -5.26
C THR A 639 32.02 -28.55 -6.16
N HIS A 640 31.78 -27.32 -5.68
CA HIS A 640 31.17 -26.28 -6.49
C HIS A 640 32.12 -25.84 -7.61
N GLY A 641 31.58 -25.70 -8.81
CA GLY A 641 32.36 -25.32 -9.98
C GLY A 641 31.60 -25.45 -11.30
N ILE A 642 32.32 -25.20 -12.39
CA ILE A 642 31.80 -25.36 -13.74
C ILE A 642 32.25 -26.69 -14.28
N TYR A 643 31.30 -27.47 -14.78
CA TYR A 643 31.51 -28.77 -15.37
C TYR A 643 31.10 -28.81 -16.84
N LEU A 644 31.85 -29.51 -17.66
CA LEU A 644 31.58 -29.72 -19.07
C LEU A 644 31.18 -31.18 -19.28
N ILE A 645 29.92 -31.39 -19.60
CA ILE A 645 29.35 -32.72 -19.86
C ILE A 645 29.46 -32.95 -21.37
N ARG A 646 30.36 -33.85 -21.77
CA ARG A 646 30.54 -34.25 -23.16
C ARG A 646 29.73 -35.46 -23.47
N ILE A 647 28.84 -35.38 -24.48
CA ILE A 647 27.97 -36.42 -24.97
C ILE A 647 28.36 -36.73 -26.42
N VAL A 648 28.57 -38.01 -26.74
CA VAL A 648 28.95 -38.46 -28.05
C VAL A 648 27.95 -39.52 -28.54
N LYS A 649 27.41 -39.35 -29.74
CA LYS A 649 26.54 -40.31 -30.44
C LYS A 649 27.05 -40.47 -31.85
N GLY A 650 27.69 -41.62 -32.16
CA GLY A 650 28.35 -41.83 -33.44
C GLY A 650 29.41 -40.74 -33.73
N ASN A 651 29.21 -39.94 -34.77
CA ASN A 651 30.07 -38.82 -35.13
C ASN A 651 29.62 -37.47 -34.55
N GLU A 652 28.48 -37.42 -33.92
CA GLU A 652 27.97 -36.22 -33.27
C GLU A 652 28.59 -36.06 -31.87
N VAL A 653 29.03 -34.85 -31.52
CA VAL A 653 29.56 -34.53 -30.20
C VAL A 653 28.91 -33.23 -29.72
N VAL A 654 28.36 -33.29 -28.53
CA VAL A 654 27.80 -32.14 -27.86
C VAL A 654 28.44 -31.96 -26.49
N THR A 655 28.70 -30.72 -26.10
CA THR A 655 29.17 -30.39 -24.77
C THR A 655 28.20 -29.47 -24.08
N LYS A 656 27.62 -29.94 -22.97
CA LYS A 656 26.73 -29.16 -22.11
C LYS A 656 27.56 -28.58 -20.96
N LYS A 657 27.35 -27.32 -20.65
CA LYS A 657 27.98 -26.64 -19.51
C LYS A 657 27.02 -26.71 -18.32
N LEU A 658 27.55 -27.10 -17.19
CA LEU A 658 26.80 -27.27 -15.97
C LEU A 658 27.46 -26.51 -14.82
N TYR A 659 26.69 -25.83 -14.02
CA TYR A 659 27.12 -25.11 -12.82
C TYR A 659 26.66 -25.87 -11.57
N TYR A 660 27.55 -26.03 -10.60
CA TYR A 660 27.25 -26.65 -9.32
C TYR A 660 27.76 -25.80 -8.17
#